data_cd21b9ef314df7442f27fce8cec4cf74
#
_entry.id   cd21b9ef314df7442f27fce8cec4cf74
#
_cell.length_a   1.000
_cell.length_b   1.000
_cell.length_c   1.000
_cell.angle_alpha   90.00
_cell.angle_beta   90.00
_cell.angle_gamma   90.00
#
_symmetry.space_group_name_H-M   'P 1'
#
loop_
_entity.id
_entity.type
_entity.pdbx_description
1 polymer ?
#
loop_
_entity_poly.entity_id
_entity_poly.type
_entity_poly.pdbx_seq_one_letter_code
_entity_poly.pdbx_strand_id
1 'polypeptide(L)'
;DDIVQEKYLTLTIFKNNVEEARSYFSRIGTELSSHFAKLGSKCIELNLEERLKILHDFYRSDESEFNFDMKDNMRKGHSFKDLICPLAPEFKHKYFKLDDKYGRVLYLSNYPRFIKDSIVSELCNLNKNMMYSMDLISIPTDEAVKEIERKLLGVNTNITNWQRRQNANNNFSAVIPYDMEMQREECKEFLDDLTIRDQRMMLCNITIVHLADSKEELDNDTELLKSVARKFMCDLSILYFSSRQLDGLCTVLPIGLNRLNIIRTLLTESASVFIPFRAQEIADKGGIWYGQNAITNNPIFCNKECLQNPNAFVLGVPGSGKSFLTKEEIEFIIMRTDDDILICDPENEYSNIIRKFGGEVIEISAGSKDHINAMDMKDGYGDSGDPVRDKSQFIMSLVEQVSRKGIDDLERSIIDRCVRETYMEFERPTLKTLRTKLLEQQEKEAKALALKLEIFTDGSLDAFAHETNVDVDNRIVSYNIFKLGKQLKTMGLLVITDAMINRVNENFIKGKKTHIFIDEFHVVFENEQSAAFFNNAWRQFRKRDAYPTGITQNVEYLLDSVEASTMLSNSEFVVMLNQAYQDREKLGRLLNISDEQMSYITNAQSGCGLIKYGGILVPFVNKMPKGLLYDLNTTKPSDRK
;
A
#
# COMPACT_ATOMS: atom_id res chain seq x y z
N ASP A 1 12.00 17.74 -10.58
CA ASP A 1 12.58 16.57 -9.91
C ASP A 1 12.09 16.58 -8.47
N ASP A 2 11.32 15.56 -8.08
CA ASP A 2 10.77 15.46 -6.73
C ASP A 2 11.86 14.96 -5.78
N ILE A 3 11.92 15.55 -4.57
CA ILE A 3 12.89 15.15 -3.54
C ILE A 3 12.42 13.87 -2.87
N VAL A 4 13.28 12.85 -2.83
CA VAL A 4 13.06 11.58 -2.14
C VAL A 4 13.33 11.75 -0.64
N GLN A 5 12.47 11.19 0.21
CA GLN A 5 12.63 11.22 1.67
C GLN A 5 13.27 9.93 2.16
N GLU A 6 14.39 10.04 2.85
CA GLU A 6 15.05 8.94 3.54
C GLU A 6 14.91 9.09 5.06
N LYS A 7 14.76 7.98 5.76
CA LYS A 7 14.46 7.95 7.21
C LYS A 7 15.50 7.12 7.94
N TYR A 8 16.18 7.73 8.89
CA TYR A 8 17.23 7.11 9.68
C TYR A 8 16.88 7.10 11.15
N LEU A 9 17.16 5.98 11.83
CA LEU A 9 17.12 5.86 13.28
C LEU A 9 18.54 5.62 13.78
N THR A 10 19.04 6.50 14.63
CA THR A 10 20.38 6.36 15.21
C THR A 10 20.28 6.12 16.70
N LEU A 11 20.97 5.10 17.20
CA LEU A 11 21.02 4.77 18.62
C LEU A 11 22.44 4.94 19.13
N THR A 12 22.62 5.71 20.20
CA THR A 12 23.91 5.91 20.86
C THR A 12 23.83 5.44 22.31
N ILE A 13 24.82 4.67 22.72
CA ILE A 13 24.94 4.16 24.09
C ILE A 13 26.35 4.36 24.66
N PHE A 14 26.45 4.44 25.97
CA PHE A 14 27.71 4.45 26.69
C PHE A 14 27.86 3.14 27.47
N LYS A 15 28.92 2.38 27.21
CA LYS A 15 29.24 1.11 27.86
C LYS A 15 30.70 1.05 28.21
N ASN A 16 31.06 0.23 29.20
CA ASN A 16 32.44 0.12 29.68
C ASN A 16 33.34 -0.65 28.70
N ASN A 17 32.77 -1.57 27.93
CA ASN A 17 33.55 -2.36 26.95
C ASN A 17 32.70 -2.63 25.67
N VAL A 18 33.43 -3.05 24.63
CA VAL A 18 32.86 -3.28 23.28
C VAL A 18 31.93 -4.50 23.24
N GLU A 19 32.18 -5.52 24.04
CA GLU A 19 31.37 -6.75 24.08
C GLU A 19 30.01 -6.48 24.66
N GLU A 20 29.95 -5.72 25.77
CA GLU A 20 28.68 -5.27 26.32
C GLU A 20 27.88 -4.40 25.34
N ALA A 21 28.57 -3.51 24.63
CA ALA A 21 27.94 -2.67 23.61
C ALA A 21 27.35 -3.50 22.47
N ARG A 22 28.11 -4.49 21.96
CA ARG A 22 27.63 -5.40 20.89
C ARG A 22 26.41 -6.21 21.32
N SER A 23 26.47 -6.79 22.53
CA SER A 23 25.34 -7.54 23.08
C SER A 23 24.08 -6.68 23.21
N TYR A 24 24.24 -5.44 23.66
CA TYR A 24 23.14 -4.49 23.80
C TYR A 24 22.55 -4.11 22.42
N PHE A 25 23.38 -3.77 21.44
CA PHE A 25 22.92 -3.43 20.10
C PHE A 25 22.22 -4.61 19.40
N SER A 26 22.74 -5.84 19.54
CA SER A 26 22.10 -7.04 18.97
C SER A 26 20.70 -7.24 19.53
N ARG A 27 20.52 -7.07 20.86
CA ARG A 27 19.19 -7.17 21.50
C ARG A 27 18.25 -6.08 21.00
N ILE A 28 18.67 -4.82 21.05
CA ILE A 28 17.82 -3.70 20.61
C ILE A 28 17.53 -3.76 19.13
N GLY A 29 18.48 -4.16 18.28
CA GLY A 29 18.24 -4.35 16.85
C GLY A 29 17.14 -5.38 16.59
N THR A 30 17.14 -6.49 17.33
CA THR A 30 16.08 -7.50 17.24
C THR A 30 14.72 -6.94 17.73
N GLU A 31 14.71 -6.23 18.85
CA GLU A 31 13.49 -5.60 19.39
C GLU A 31 12.91 -4.57 18.41
N LEU A 32 13.72 -3.67 17.87
CA LEU A 32 13.32 -2.67 16.88
C LEU A 32 12.78 -3.33 15.61
N SER A 33 13.50 -4.32 15.05
CA SER A 33 13.04 -5.05 13.88
C SER A 33 11.69 -5.71 14.10
N SER A 34 11.48 -6.29 15.30
CA SER A 34 10.19 -6.89 15.67
C SER A 34 9.07 -5.86 15.81
N HIS A 35 9.36 -4.69 16.40
CA HIS A 35 8.36 -3.62 16.54
C HIS A 35 7.97 -3.02 15.19
N PHE A 36 8.96 -2.73 14.33
CA PHE A 36 8.68 -2.23 12.97
C PHE A 36 7.95 -3.26 12.12
N ALA A 37 8.27 -4.56 12.24
CA ALA A 37 7.54 -5.63 11.55
C ALA A 37 6.06 -5.70 11.96
N LYS A 38 5.73 -5.50 13.26
CA LYS A 38 4.34 -5.43 13.73
C LYS A 38 3.57 -4.25 13.13
N LEU A 39 4.27 -3.17 12.78
CA LEU A 39 3.71 -1.99 12.11
C LEU A 39 3.71 -2.14 10.58
N GLY A 40 4.02 -3.31 10.02
CA GLY A 40 4.13 -3.54 8.59
C GLY A 40 5.33 -2.85 7.93
N SER A 41 6.34 -2.46 8.71
CA SER A 41 7.53 -1.74 8.26
C SER A 41 8.79 -2.57 8.46
N LYS A 42 9.87 -2.24 7.74
CA LYS A 42 11.17 -2.92 7.89
C LYS A 42 12.19 -1.94 8.47
N CYS A 43 12.97 -2.38 9.43
CA CYS A 43 14.15 -1.68 9.95
C CYS A 43 15.39 -2.45 9.50
N ILE A 44 16.26 -1.80 8.72
CA ILE A 44 17.48 -2.41 8.16
C ILE A 44 18.67 -1.78 8.85
N GLU A 45 19.53 -2.62 9.44
CA GLU A 45 20.78 -2.16 10.05
C GLU A 45 21.79 -1.82 8.96
N LEU A 46 22.29 -0.58 8.97
CA LEU A 46 23.28 -0.10 8.00
C LEU A 46 24.67 -0.56 8.36
N ASN A 47 25.40 -1.06 7.37
CA ASN A 47 26.82 -1.38 7.50
C ASN A 47 27.71 -0.11 7.41
N LEU A 48 29.02 -0.28 7.56
CA LEU A 48 29.96 0.85 7.54
C LEU A 48 29.97 1.59 6.20
N GLU A 49 29.95 0.86 5.10
CA GLU A 49 29.98 1.42 3.74
C GLU A 49 28.72 2.26 3.47
N GLU A 50 27.55 1.72 3.78
CA GLU A 50 26.27 2.42 3.65
C GLU A 50 26.23 3.70 4.49
N ARG A 51 26.73 3.65 5.73
CA ARG A 51 26.81 4.86 6.59
C ARG A 51 27.77 5.90 6.05
N LEU A 52 28.93 5.49 5.54
CA LEU A 52 29.88 6.42 4.91
C LEU A 52 29.32 7.03 3.65
N LYS A 53 28.57 6.25 2.85
CA LYS A 53 27.91 6.74 1.65
C LYS A 53 26.89 7.84 1.97
N ILE A 54 26.05 7.67 2.98
CA ILE A 54 25.08 8.70 3.42
C ILE A 54 25.79 10.01 3.78
N LEU A 55 26.90 9.92 4.52
CA LEU A 55 27.67 11.11 4.90
C LEU A 55 28.39 11.73 3.71
N HIS A 56 28.92 10.91 2.79
CA HIS A 56 29.53 11.37 1.55
C HIS A 56 28.53 12.14 0.69
N ASP A 57 27.36 11.54 0.42
CA ASP A 57 26.33 12.11 -0.43
C ASP A 57 25.77 13.43 0.14
N PHE A 58 25.78 13.59 1.47
CA PHE A 58 25.42 14.86 2.12
C PHE A 58 26.52 15.92 1.98
N TYR A 59 27.76 15.56 2.26
CA TYR A 59 28.87 16.52 2.29
C TYR A 59 29.44 16.85 0.91
N ARG A 60 29.40 15.89 -0.02
CA ARG A 60 29.93 16.00 -1.40
C ARG A 60 28.82 15.75 -2.40
N SER A 61 27.86 16.66 -2.43
CA SER A 61 26.71 16.57 -3.34
C SER A 61 27.06 16.78 -4.83
N ASP A 62 28.31 17.05 -5.15
CA ASP A 62 28.77 17.35 -6.50
C ASP A 62 29.46 16.13 -7.09
N GLU A 63 28.70 15.30 -7.82
CA GLU A 63 29.18 14.36 -8.86
C GLU A 63 30.39 13.45 -8.55
N SER A 64 30.99 13.48 -7.35
CA SER A 64 32.05 12.54 -6.99
C SER A 64 31.45 11.16 -6.68
N GLU A 65 31.77 10.15 -7.50
CA GLU A 65 31.38 8.78 -7.22
C GLU A 65 31.95 8.30 -5.88
N PHE A 66 31.07 7.80 -5.01
CA PHE A 66 31.49 7.16 -3.76
C PHE A 66 32.15 5.82 -4.08
N ASN A 67 33.48 5.77 -3.95
CA ASN A 67 34.25 4.54 -4.15
C ASN A 67 34.93 4.14 -2.83
N PHE A 68 34.37 3.09 -2.19
CA PHE A 68 34.86 2.57 -0.92
C PHE A 68 35.51 1.20 -1.11
N ASP A 69 36.85 1.14 -0.95
CA ASP A 69 37.59 -0.10 -0.78
C ASP A 69 38.43 0.00 0.51
N MET A 70 38.02 -0.79 1.51
CA MET A 70 38.70 -0.80 2.82
C MET A 70 40.17 -1.17 2.73
N LYS A 71 40.51 -2.14 1.86
CA LYS A 71 41.91 -2.60 1.71
C LYS A 71 42.80 -1.54 1.03
N ASP A 72 42.26 -0.90 0.01
CA ASP A 72 42.96 0.15 -0.73
C ASP A 72 43.16 1.40 0.14
N ASN A 73 42.11 1.81 0.88
CA ASN A 73 42.17 2.93 1.81
C ASN A 73 43.20 2.70 2.94
N MET A 74 43.21 1.50 3.54
CA MET A 74 44.22 1.15 4.56
C MET A 74 45.64 1.13 3.97
N ARG A 75 45.79 0.64 2.73
CA ARG A 75 47.10 0.58 2.03
C ARG A 75 47.64 1.97 1.70
N LYS A 76 46.74 2.92 1.36
CA LYS A 76 47.09 4.31 1.06
C LYS A 76 47.25 5.18 2.33
N GLY A 77 46.88 4.66 3.50
CA GLY A 77 46.92 5.40 4.76
C GLY A 77 45.81 6.47 4.87
N HIS A 78 44.75 6.36 4.06
CA HIS A 78 43.61 7.27 4.09
C HIS A 78 42.69 6.95 5.29
N SER A 79 42.23 7.99 5.94
CA SER A 79 41.18 7.89 6.96
C SER A 79 39.80 7.91 6.32
N PHE A 80 38.78 7.39 7.01
CA PHE A 80 37.39 7.50 6.53
C PHE A 80 36.93 8.96 6.35
N LYS A 81 37.56 9.91 7.07
CA LYS A 81 37.28 11.34 6.92
C LYS A 81 37.66 11.87 5.54
N ASP A 82 38.69 11.33 4.93
CA ASP A 82 39.14 11.74 3.60
C ASP A 82 38.13 11.40 2.51
N LEU A 83 37.23 10.44 2.79
CA LEU A 83 36.16 10.04 1.89
C LEU A 83 34.92 10.91 2.01
N ILE A 84 34.62 11.44 3.20
CA ILE A 84 33.34 12.09 3.51
C ILE A 84 33.43 13.60 3.74
N CYS A 85 34.60 14.13 4.15
CA CYS A 85 34.72 15.55 4.47
C CYS A 85 34.59 16.43 3.23
N PRO A 86 33.90 17.59 3.33
CA PRO A 86 33.84 18.56 2.24
C PRO A 86 35.20 19.21 2.01
N LEU A 87 35.45 19.69 0.80
CA LEU A 87 36.74 20.25 0.42
C LEU A 87 37.00 21.63 1.06
N ALA A 88 35.97 22.47 1.12
CA ALA A 88 36.10 23.86 1.60
C ALA A 88 34.93 24.27 2.54
N PRO A 89 34.83 23.71 3.76
CA PRO A 89 33.79 24.09 4.69
C PRO A 89 34.05 25.46 5.30
N GLU A 90 33.10 26.39 5.21
CA GLU A 90 33.15 27.70 5.85
C GLU A 90 31.97 27.88 6.83
N PHE A 91 32.24 28.21 8.09
CA PHE A 91 31.22 28.49 9.09
C PHE A 91 31.18 29.99 9.42
N LYS A 92 30.02 30.61 9.16
CA LYS A 92 29.76 32.03 9.42
C LYS A 92 28.81 32.22 10.61
N HIS A 93 28.47 33.44 10.96
CA HIS A 93 27.64 33.75 12.12
C HIS A 93 26.20 33.23 12.04
N LYS A 94 25.59 33.16 10.85
CA LYS A 94 24.18 32.78 10.62
C LYS A 94 23.99 31.66 9.61
N TYR A 95 25.05 31.21 8.97
CA TYR A 95 25.02 30.17 7.96
C TYR A 95 26.39 29.50 7.82
N PHE A 96 26.43 28.39 7.14
CA PHE A 96 27.68 27.75 6.73
C PHE A 96 27.68 27.55 5.20
N LYS A 97 28.85 27.31 4.65
CA LYS A 97 29.04 26.97 3.25
C LYS A 97 29.78 25.63 3.18
N LEU A 98 29.26 24.69 2.39
CA LEU A 98 29.89 23.41 2.06
C LEU A 98 30.11 23.44 0.55
N ASP A 99 31.38 23.58 0.15
CA ASP A 99 31.78 23.75 -1.24
C ASP A 99 30.95 24.88 -1.90
N ASP A 100 30.03 24.57 -2.81
CA ASP A 100 29.20 25.57 -3.50
C ASP A 100 27.82 25.81 -2.87
N LYS A 101 27.40 24.97 -1.89
CA LYS A 101 26.09 25.10 -1.25
C LYS A 101 26.13 25.91 0.04
N TYR A 102 25.08 26.70 0.23
CA TYR A 102 24.83 27.43 1.47
C TYR A 102 23.90 26.64 2.37
N GLY A 103 24.23 26.54 3.66
CA GLY A 103 23.42 25.83 4.65
C GLY A 103 23.15 26.64 5.89
N ARG A 104 22.07 26.33 6.58
CA ARG A 104 21.67 26.97 7.83
C ARG A 104 21.07 25.99 8.79
N VAL A 105 21.42 26.14 10.06
CA VAL A 105 20.86 25.36 11.16
C VAL A 105 19.76 26.16 11.84
N LEU A 106 18.59 25.55 11.94
CA LEU A 106 17.45 26.04 12.70
C LEU A 106 17.16 25.05 13.85
N TYR A 107 16.60 25.57 14.93
CA TYR A 107 16.11 24.73 16.02
C TYR A 107 14.71 25.19 16.46
N LEU A 108 13.93 24.30 17.00
CA LEU A 108 12.60 24.59 17.52
C LEU A 108 12.77 25.23 18.91
N SER A 109 12.52 26.54 19.01
CA SER A 109 12.80 27.34 20.19
C SER A 109 11.58 27.47 21.10
N ASN A 110 10.38 27.46 20.55
CA ASN A 110 9.14 27.59 21.31
C ASN A 110 8.08 26.58 20.82
N TYR A 111 7.31 26.07 21.79
CA TYR A 111 6.28 25.05 21.60
C TYR A 111 4.97 25.54 22.23
N PRO A 112 3.82 25.42 21.57
CA PRO A 112 2.52 25.62 22.22
C PRO A 112 2.22 24.46 23.20
N ARG A 113 1.26 24.66 24.09
CA ARG A 113 0.79 23.59 25.00
C ARG A 113 0.18 22.41 24.25
N PHE A 114 -0.44 22.68 23.12
CA PHE A 114 -1.08 21.69 22.28
C PHE A 114 -0.49 21.76 20.87
N ILE A 115 0.11 20.68 20.39
CA ILE A 115 0.76 20.62 19.09
C ILE A 115 -0.05 19.69 18.20
N LYS A 116 -0.38 20.15 16.99
CA LYS A 116 -1.07 19.32 16.00
C LYS A 116 -0.07 18.40 15.30
N ASP A 117 -0.49 17.18 15.07
CA ASP A 117 0.27 16.13 14.41
C ASP A 117 0.83 16.50 13.02
N SER A 118 0.18 17.42 12.32
CA SER A 118 0.52 17.79 10.94
C SER A 118 1.77 18.66 10.80
N ILE A 119 2.36 19.18 11.90
CA ILE A 119 3.53 20.08 11.82
C ILE A 119 4.72 19.45 11.09
N VAL A 120 5.09 18.23 11.47
CA VAL A 120 6.25 17.57 10.87
C VAL A 120 5.97 17.20 9.41
N SER A 121 4.74 16.77 9.12
CA SER A 121 4.30 16.47 7.76
C SER A 121 4.41 17.71 6.87
N GLU A 122 3.89 18.88 7.31
CA GLU A 122 3.97 20.11 6.51
C GLU A 122 5.42 20.61 6.36
N LEU A 123 6.27 20.45 7.38
CA LEU A 123 7.69 20.81 7.27
C LEU A 123 8.44 19.89 6.31
N CYS A 124 8.21 18.57 6.41
CA CYS A 124 8.91 17.59 5.58
C CYS A 124 8.38 17.52 4.14
N ASN A 125 7.16 17.98 3.87
CA ASN A 125 6.59 18.04 2.51
C ASN A 125 7.01 19.27 1.70
N LEU A 126 7.78 20.17 2.29
CA LEU A 126 8.40 21.24 1.51
C LEU A 126 9.43 20.63 0.56
N ASN A 127 9.29 20.93 -0.74
CA ASN A 127 10.22 20.46 -1.78
C ASN A 127 11.57 21.20 -1.68
N LYS A 128 12.28 20.99 -0.57
CA LYS A 128 13.57 21.62 -0.23
C LYS A 128 14.56 20.60 0.27
N ASN A 129 15.83 20.81 -0.05
CA ASN A 129 16.91 19.96 0.45
C ASN A 129 17.13 20.26 1.93
N MET A 130 16.63 19.40 2.80
CA MET A 130 16.73 19.59 4.24
C MET A 130 16.88 18.29 5.00
N MET A 131 17.48 18.38 6.17
CA MET A 131 17.53 17.32 7.18
C MET A 131 16.75 17.77 8.41
N TYR A 132 15.87 16.93 8.89
CA TYR A 132 15.14 17.09 10.14
C TYR A 132 15.65 16.05 11.13
N SER A 133 16.11 16.50 12.31
CA SER A 133 16.56 15.61 13.39
C SER A 133 15.75 15.85 14.64
N MET A 134 15.37 14.75 15.27
CA MET A 134 14.77 14.71 16.59
C MET A 134 15.64 13.87 17.51
N ASP A 135 16.32 14.52 18.46
CA ASP A 135 17.15 13.85 19.46
C ASP A 135 16.35 13.63 20.72
N LEU A 136 16.32 12.39 21.20
CA LEU A 136 15.59 11.98 22.40
C LEU A 136 16.52 11.37 23.42
N ILE A 137 16.44 11.83 24.67
CA ILE A 137 17.12 11.24 25.80
C ILE A 137 16.06 10.82 26.82
N SER A 138 15.92 9.53 27.07
CA SER A 138 14.98 8.99 28.04
C SER A 138 15.49 9.23 29.47
N ILE A 139 14.62 9.73 30.35
CA ILE A 139 14.89 9.87 31.78
C ILE A 139 14.23 8.68 32.49
N PRO A 140 14.94 7.99 33.42
CA PRO A 140 14.33 6.96 34.25
C PRO A 140 13.11 7.49 35.01
N THR A 141 12.04 6.70 35.06
CA THR A 141 10.74 7.14 35.61
C THR A 141 10.84 7.60 37.08
N ASP A 142 11.69 6.93 37.88
CA ASP A 142 11.92 7.28 39.28
C ASP A 142 12.63 8.63 39.46
N GLU A 143 13.54 8.99 38.53
CA GLU A 143 14.19 10.30 38.50
C GLU A 143 13.21 11.38 38.03
N ALA A 144 12.43 11.08 36.98
CA ALA A 144 11.41 11.96 36.47
C ALA A 144 10.37 12.36 37.50
N VAL A 145 9.82 11.37 38.24
CA VAL A 145 8.85 11.60 39.32
C VAL A 145 9.45 12.50 40.39
N LYS A 146 10.67 12.18 40.88
CA LYS A 146 11.36 13.00 41.91
C LYS A 146 11.59 14.44 41.44
N GLU A 147 11.90 14.65 40.18
CA GLU A 147 12.10 16.00 39.64
C GLU A 147 10.79 16.81 39.62
N ILE A 148 9.69 16.20 39.19
CA ILE A 148 8.39 16.87 39.13
C ILE A 148 7.85 17.11 40.56
N GLU A 149 8.03 16.15 41.49
CA GLU A 149 7.69 16.35 42.89
C GLU A 149 8.42 17.54 43.51
N ARG A 150 9.72 17.70 43.22
CA ARG A 150 10.50 18.87 43.65
C ARG A 150 9.96 20.17 43.09
N LYS A 151 9.60 20.19 41.79
CA LYS A 151 8.97 21.35 41.15
C LYS A 151 7.63 21.69 41.80
N LEU A 152 6.77 20.69 42.00
CA LEU A 152 5.48 20.85 42.68
C LEU A 152 5.64 21.41 44.10
N LEU A 153 6.61 20.89 44.86
CA LEU A 153 6.93 21.40 46.20
C LEU A 153 7.37 22.87 46.15
N GLY A 154 8.20 23.24 45.17
CA GLY A 154 8.62 24.63 44.95
C GLY A 154 7.44 25.55 44.67
N VAL A 155 6.53 25.14 43.76
CA VAL A 155 5.31 25.91 43.44
C VAL A 155 4.41 26.06 44.68
N ASN A 156 4.18 24.98 45.41
CA ASN A 156 3.38 25.01 46.63
C ASN A 156 4.01 25.95 47.72
N THR A 157 5.34 25.94 47.81
CA THR A 157 6.07 26.85 48.72
C THR A 157 5.88 28.31 48.30
N ASN A 158 5.96 28.59 46.99
CA ASN A 158 5.73 29.95 46.47
C ASN A 158 4.30 30.41 46.71
N ILE A 159 3.29 29.56 46.52
CA ILE A 159 1.88 29.84 46.83
C ILE A 159 1.71 30.15 48.32
N THR A 160 2.29 29.30 49.18
CA THR A 160 2.23 29.50 50.63
C THR A 160 2.89 30.82 51.07
N ASN A 161 4.05 31.16 50.50
CA ASN A 161 4.74 32.42 50.80
C ASN A 161 3.94 33.61 50.30
N TRP A 162 3.31 33.51 49.11
CA TRP A 162 2.43 34.55 48.59
C TRP A 162 1.22 34.76 49.50
N GLN A 163 0.54 33.70 49.93
CA GLN A 163 -0.59 33.72 50.86
C GLN A 163 -0.19 34.35 52.22
N ARG A 164 0.97 33.99 52.75
CA ARG A 164 1.51 34.59 53.98
C ARG A 164 1.70 36.10 53.85
N ARG A 165 2.22 36.57 52.70
CA ARG A 165 2.39 38.01 52.41
C ARG A 165 1.05 38.74 52.31
N GLN A 166 0.03 38.14 51.68
CA GLN A 166 -1.29 38.71 51.59
C GLN A 166 -1.96 38.80 52.97
N ASN A 167 -1.84 37.77 53.78
CA ASN A 167 -2.36 37.77 55.16
C ASN A 167 -1.68 38.84 56.02
N ALA A 168 -0.37 39.02 55.88
CA ALA A 168 0.35 40.09 56.60
C ALA A 168 -0.10 41.49 56.17
N ASN A 169 -0.62 41.64 54.96
CA ASN A 169 -1.20 42.87 54.44
C ASN A 169 -2.72 43.02 54.74
N ASN A 170 -3.29 42.17 55.63
CA ASN A 170 -4.71 42.10 55.93
C ASN A 170 -5.64 41.79 54.74
N ASN A 171 -5.12 41.18 53.72
CA ASN A 171 -5.90 40.78 52.52
C ASN A 171 -6.20 39.28 52.57
N PHE A 172 -7.12 38.87 53.43
CA PHE A 172 -7.45 37.46 53.70
C PHE A 172 -8.28 36.79 52.58
N SER A 173 -8.87 37.60 51.69
CA SER A 173 -9.67 37.08 50.55
C SER A 173 -8.91 37.09 49.26
N ALA A 174 -7.60 37.25 49.28
CA ALA A 174 -6.79 37.29 48.05
C ALA A 174 -6.81 35.91 47.35
N VAL A 175 -7.25 35.91 46.10
CA VAL A 175 -7.25 34.71 45.25
C VAL A 175 -5.82 34.45 44.76
N ILE A 176 -5.40 33.20 44.76
CA ILE A 176 -4.09 32.77 44.25
C ILE A 176 -3.94 33.27 42.81
N PRO A 177 -2.80 33.88 42.43
CA PRO A 177 -2.56 34.28 41.04
C PRO A 177 -2.74 33.10 40.10
N TYR A 178 -3.43 33.36 38.97
CA TYR A 178 -3.77 32.36 37.97
C TYR A 178 -2.53 31.56 37.50
N ASP A 179 -1.42 32.24 37.31
CA ASP A 179 -0.16 31.61 36.84
C ASP A 179 0.39 30.57 37.85
N MET A 180 0.27 30.84 39.16
CA MET A 180 0.74 29.90 40.19
C MET A 180 -0.19 28.69 40.30
N GLU A 181 -1.50 28.90 40.18
CA GLU A 181 -2.48 27.83 40.15
C GLU A 181 -2.29 26.92 38.95
N MET A 182 -2.11 27.52 37.77
CA MET A 182 -1.83 26.79 36.52
C MET A 182 -0.55 25.97 36.63
N GLN A 183 0.54 26.52 37.16
CA GLN A 183 1.79 25.78 37.36
C GLN A 183 1.61 24.59 38.32
N ARG A 184 0.79 24.75 39.35
CA ARG A 184 0.48 23.67 40.28
C ARG A 184 -0.30 22.54 39.62
N GLU A 185 -1.31 22.89 38.83
CA GLU A 185 -2.11 21.91 38.09
C GLU A 185 -1.29 21.19 36.99
N GLU A 186 -0.48 21.92 36.27
CA GLU A 186 0.45 21.31 35.28
C GLU A 186 1.40 20.30 35.91
N CYS A 187 1.97 20.62 37.07
CA CYS A 187 2.84 19.66 37.79
C CYS A 187 2.09 18.40 38.27
N LYS A 188 0.82 18.55 38.70
CA LYS A 188 -0.01 17.41 39.11
C LYS A 188 -0.37 16.54 37.91
N GLU A 189 -0.84 17.14 36.82
CA GLU A 189 -1.18 16.45 35.60
C GLU A 189 0.03 15.68 35.04
N PHE A 190 1.21 16.30 35.06
CA PHE A 190 2.46 15.67 34.67
C PHE A 190 2.83 14.46 35.55
N LEU A 191 2.57 14.53 36.87
CA LEU A 191 2.75 13.40 37.79
C LEU A 191 1.76 12.27 37.50
N ASP A 192 0.50 12.59 37.26
CA ASP A 192 -0.53 11.62 36.91
C ASP A 192 -0.18 10.92 35.58
N ASP A 193 0.32 11.65 34.61
CA ASP A 193 0.80 11.10 33.32
C ASP A 193 1.94 10.10 33.51
N LEU A 194 2.90 10.42 34.39
CA LEU A 194 4.04 9.54 34.68
C LEU A 194 3.67 8.30 35.50
N THR A 195 2.69 8.42 36.42
CA THR A 195 2.39 7.37 37.43
C THR A 195 1.17 6.54 37.04
N ILE A 196 0.17 7.11 36.40
CA ILE A 196 -1.11 6.48 36.09
C ILE A 196 -1.23 6.10 34.63
N ARG A 197 -0.78 6.98 33.71
CA ARG A 197 -0.92 6.81 32.25
C ARG A 197 0.29 6.18 31.58
N ASP A 198 1.27 5.68 32.33
CA ASP A 198 2.51 5.04 31.84
C ASP A 198 3.29 5.87 30.81
N GLN A 199 3.17 7.20 30.87
CA GLN A 199 3.95 8.12 30.06
C GLN A 199 5.39 8.17 30.58
N ARG A 200 6.34 8.48 29.70
CA ARG A 200 7.75 8.65 30.08
C ARG A 200 8.21 10.05 29.76
N MET A 201 9.06 10.58 30.64
CA MET A 201 9.70 11.87 30.46
C MET A 201 10.92 11.72 29.55
N MET A 202 10.99 12.57 28.53
CA MET A 202 12.08 12.62 27.57
C MET A 202 12.62 14.05 27.45
N LEU A 203 13.93 14.14 27.34
CA LEU A 203 14.60 15.37 26.91
C LEU A 203 14.66 15.35 25.40
N CYS A 204 14.06 16.34 24.76
CA CYS A 204 13.93 16.42 23.31
C CYS A 204 14.63 17.66 22.77
N ASN A 205 15.34 17.50 21.65
CA ASN A 205 15.86 18.56 20.83
C ASN A 205 15.40 18.34 19.38
N ILE A 206 14.87 19.37 18.73
CA ILE A 206 14.47 19.33 17.33
C ILE A 206 15.29 20.36 16.57
N THR A 207 16.02 19.86 15.58
CA THR A 207 16.96 20.65 14.78
C THR A 207 16.72 20.39 13.31
N ILE A 208 16.78 21.43 12.48
CA ILE A 208 16.62 21.37 11.04
C ILE A 208 17.84 22.01 10.39
N VAL A 209 18.41 21.32 9.41
CA VAL A 209 19.40 21.89 8.49
C VAL A 209 18.78 21.94 7.11
N HIS A 210 18.86 23.09 6.43
CA HIS A 210 18.47 23.19 5.03
C HIS A 210 19.61 23.74 4.20
N LEU A 211 19.68 23.31 2.95
CA LEU A 211 20.70 23.68 1.97
C LEU A 211 20.05 24.39 0.78
N ALA A 212 20.78 25.35 0.21
CA ALA A 212 20.36 26.09 -0.98
C ALA A 212 21.57 26.43 -1.85
N ASP A 213 21.33 26.69 -3.14
CA ASP A 213 22.40 27.01 -4.09
C ASP A 213 22.88 28.47 -3.99
N SER A 214 22.05 29.34 -3.41
CA SER A 214 22.41 30.73 -3.17
C SER A 214 22.04 31.20 -1.77
N LYS A 215 22.68 32.27 -1.32
CA LYS A 215 22.35 32.86 -0.03
C LYS A 215 20.96 33.51 0.00
N GLU A 216 20.50 34.06 -1.12
CA GLU A 216 19.19 34.63 -1.24
C GLU A 216 18.09 33.59 -1.13
N GLU A 217 18.28 32.47 -1.80
CA GLU A 217 17.38 31.30 -1.69
C GLU A 217 17.38 30.75 -0.26
N LEU A 218 18.57 30.62 0.38
CA LEU A 218 18.67 30.19 1.77
C LEU A 218 17.86 31.09 2.72
N ASP A 219 17.89 32.40 2.52
CA ASP A 219 17.13 33.35 3.33
C ASP A 219 15.62 33.21 3.10
N ASN A 220 15.19 33.04 1.85
CA ASN A 220 13.78 32.80 1.48
C ASN A 220 13.26 31.47 2.07
N ASP A 221 14.04 30.41 1.96
CA ASP A 221 13.68 29.08 2.52
C ASP A 221 13.61 29.11 4.04
N THR A 222 14.49 29.85 4.70
CA THR A 222 14.42 30.04 6.15
C THR A 222 13.11 30.72 6.57
N GLU A 223 12.67 31.76 5.87
CA GLU A 223 11.41 32.43 6.21
C GLU A 223 10.18 31.55 5.87
N LEU A 224 10.25 30.74 4.83
CA LEU A 224 9.23 29.75 4.52
C LEU A 224 9.08 28.72 5.65
N LEU A 225 10.17 28.11 6.10
CA LEU A 225 10.19 27.16 7.21
C LEU A 225 9.64 27.77 8.50
N LYS A 226 10.04 29.00 8.83
CA LYS A 226 9.51 29.72 9.99
C LYS A 226 8.01 30.03 9.85
N SER A 227 7.55 30.36 8.64
CA SER A 227 6.13 30.62 8.38
C SER A 227 5.28 29.37 8.62
N VAL A 228 5.75 28.22 8.14
CA VAL A 228 5.09 26.93 8.38
C VAL A 228 5.04 26.61 9.88
N ALA A 229 6.16 26.76 10.61
CA ALA A 229 6.16 26.50 12.05
C ALA A 229 5.20 27.43 12.82
N ARG A 230 5.15 28.73 12.47
CA ARG A 230 4.23 29.70 13.09
C ARG A 230 2.75 29.37 12.87
N LYS A 231 2.39 28.74 11.76
CA LYS A 231 1.03 28.22 11.51
C LYS A 231 0.58 27.27 12.62
N PHE A 232 1.52 26.55 13.23
CA PHE A 232 1.31 25.62 14.35
C PHE A 232 1.67 26.23 15.71
N MET A 233 1.80 27.56 15.79
CA MET A 233 2.23 28.27 17.00
C MET A 233 3.60 27.82 17.54
N CYS A 234 4.45 27.30 16.67
CA CYS A 234 5.83 26.93 16.97
C CYS A 234 6.80 27.99 16.40
N ASP A 235 7.91 28.23 17.07
CA ASP A 235 8.94 29.16 16.60
C ASP A 235 10.23 28.42 16.25
N LEU A 236 10.69 28.59 15.00
CA LEU A 236 12.03 28.19 14.56
C LEU A 236 13.01 29.36 14.68
N SER A 237 14.09 29.12 15.37
CA SER A 237 15.18 30.11 15.55
C SER A 237 16.47 29.66 14.87
N ILE A 238 17.21 30.63 14.34
CA ILE A 238 18.53 30.40 13.72
C ILE A 238 19.55 30.19 14.84
N LEU A 239 20.44 29.24 14.69
CA LEU A 239 21.63 29.16 15.53
C LEU A 239 22.63 30.25 15.13
N TYR A 240 22.98 31.10 16.08
CA TYR A 240 23.98 32.14 15.88
C TYR A 240 25.36 31.63 16.29
N PHE A 241 26.41 32.22 15.71
CA PHE A 241 27.84 31.90 15.86
C PHE A 241 28.31 30.67 15.06
N SER A 242 29.49 30.80 14.49
CA SER A 242 30.09 29.77 13.63
C SER A 242 30.28 28.41 14.32
N SER A 243 30.74 28.40 15.58
CA SER A 243 30.88 27.18 16.37
C SER A 243 29.53 26.47 16.59
N ARG A 244 28.47 27.24 16.84
CA ARG A 244 27.13 26.70 17.02
C ARG A 244 26.50 26.17 15.74
N GLN A 245 26.79 26.80 14.59
CA GLN A 245 26.39 26.26 13.28
C GLN A 245 27.04 24.88 13.02
N LEU A 246 28.33 24.73 13.37
CA LEU A 246 29.02 23.46 13.28
C LEU A 246 28.44 22.40 14.25
N ASP A 247 28.21 22.76 15.50
CA ASP A 247 27.61 21.87 16.49
C ASP A 247 26.20 21.41 16.08
N GLY A 248 25.40 22.33 15.52
CA GLY A 248 24.08 22.03 15.00
C GLY A 248 24.12 21.09 13.79
N LEU A 249 25.02 21.33 12.85
CA LEU A 249 25.22 20.43 11.72
C LEU A 249 25.62 19.02 12.18
N CYS A 250 26.56 18.90 13.13
CA CYS A 250 26.95 17.60 13.70
C CYS A 250 25.79 16.91 14.44
N THR A 251 24.88 17.68 15.04
CA THR A 251 23.71 17.12 15.74
C THR A 251 22.69 16.54 14.77
N VAL A 252 22.47 17.18 13.62
CA VAL A 252 21.45 16.74 12.65
C VAL A 252 21.89 15.50 11.86
N LEU A 253 23.18 15.34 11.63
CA LEU A 253 23.71 14.20 10.89
C LEU A 253 23.44 12.87 11.62
N PRO A 254 23.18 11.76 10.89
CA PRO A 254 22.87 10.46 11.48
C PRO A 254 24.10 9.76 12.10
N ILE A 255 24.85 10.51 12.90
CA ILE A 255 26.05 10.02 13.63
C ILE A 255 25.81 9.78 15.12
N GLY A 256 24.62 10.16 15.62
CA GLY A 256 24.23 9.93 17.02
C GLY A 256 24.92 10.82 18.05
N LEU A 257 25.31 12.03 17.67
CA LEU A 257 25.95 13.01 18.55
C LEU A 257 25.06 14.25 18.69
N ASN A 258 24.51 14.49 19.86
CA ASN A 258 23.90 15.77 20.19
C ASN A 258 24.93 16.70 20.86
N ARG A 259 25.28 17.80 20.20
CA ARG A 259 26.20 18.83 20.70
C ARG A 259 25.48 20.11 21.12
N LEU A 260 24.15 20.16 20.98
CA LEU A 260 23.36 21.31 21.31
C LEU A 260 22.76 21.17 22.71
N ASN A 261 23.05 22.12 23.60
CA ASN A 261 22.40 22.20 24.92
C ASN A 261 21.03 22.88 24.86
N ILE A 262 20.25 22.62 23.79
CA ILE A 262 18.91 23.16 23.60
C ILE A 262 17.95 21.99 23.81
N ILE A 263 17.50 21.85 25.08
CA ILE A 263 16.75 20.67 25.51
C ILE A 263 15.40 21.12 26.04
N ARG A 264 14.33 20.45 25.61
CA ARG A 264 12.96 20.59 26.13
C ARG A 264 12.51 19.26 26.74
N THR A 265 11.83 19.36 27.85
CA THR A 265 11.22 18.21 28.49
C THR A 265 9.85 17.96 27.88
N LEU A 266 9.63 16.77 27.33
CA LEU A 266 8.37 16.33 26.74
C LEU A 266 7.97 14.98 27.33
N LEU A 267 6.66 14.71 27.36
CA LEU A 267 6.13 13.36 27.59
C LEU A 267 6.14 12.55 26.29
N THR A 268 6.07 11.24 26.41
CA THR A 268 6.08 10.31 25.26
C THR A 268 5.02 10.68 24.21
N GLU A 269 3.81 11.02 24.65
CA GLU A 269 2.71 11.43 23.80
C GLU A 269 3.06 12.71 23.01
N SER A 270 3.53 13.75 23.71
CA SER A 270 3.93 15.01 23.08
C SER A 270 5.14 14.85 22.16
N ALA A 271 6.09 13.98 22.52
CA ALA A 271 7.25 13.68 21.69
C ALA A 271 6.86 12.93 20.41
N SER A 272 5.85 12.04 20.46
CA SER A 272 5.39 11.26 19.32
C SER A 272 4.90 12.13 18.14
N VAL A 273 4.37 13.31 18.44
CA VAL A 273 3.91 14.29 17.43
C VAL A 273 5.04 14.74 16.50
N PHE A 274 6.27 14.76 16.98
CA PHE A 274 7.45 15.20 16.23
C PHE A 274 8.19 14.09 15.50
N ILE A 275 7.72 12.84 15.58
CA ILE A 275 8.36 11.71 14.88
C ILE A 275 8.11 11.84 13.37
N PRO A 276 9.19 11.83 12.54
CA PRO A 276 9.04 11.97 11.07
C PRO A 276 8.57 10.69 10.37
N PHE A 277 8.33 9.59 11.09
CA PHE A 277 7.95 8.29 10.53
C PHE A 277 6.43 8.16 10.43
N ARG A 278 5.79 8.88 9.53
CA ARG A 278 4.33 8.88 9.37
C ARG A 278 3.84 8.16 8.12
N ALA A 279 4.70 7.93 7.16
CA ALA A 279 4.35 7.29 5.91
C ALA A 279 4.84 5.85 5.92
N GLN A 280 3.97 4.95 5.50
CA GLN A 280 4.32 3.57 5.18
C GLN A 280 4.87 3.53 3.76
N GLU A 281 5.86 2.66 3.52
CA GLU A 281 6.52 2.50 2.23
C GLU A 281 6.36 1.05 1.75
N ILE A 282 6.24 0.87 0.45
CA ILE A 282 6.23 -0.44 -0.19
C ILE A 282 7.32 -0.45 -1.26
N ALA A 283 8.39 -1.19 -1.03
CA ALA A 283 9.53 -1.28 -1.93
C ALA A 283 10.03 -2.74 -2.01
N ASP A 284 9.18 -3.64 -2.50
CA ASP A 284 9.54 -5.04 -2.61
C ASP A 284 10.54 -5.29 -3.73
N LYS A 285 11.58 -6.05 -3.41
CA LYS A 285 12.53 -6.51 -4.42
C LYS A 285 11.80 -7.38 -5.44
N GLY A 286 11.91 -6.99 -6.68
CA GLY A 286 11.20 -7.69 -7.71
C GLY A 286 9.72 -7.29 -7.85
N GLY A 287 9.28 -6.20 -7.21
CA GLY A 287 7.91 -5.68 -7.33
C GLY A 287 7.60 -5.05 -8.68
N ILE A 288 6.33 -4.93 -8.99
CA ILE A 288 5.78 -4.15 -10.09
C ILE A 288 5.57 -2.71 -9.60
N TRP A 289 5.86 -1.75 -10.44
CA TRP A 289 5.64 -0.35 -10.13
C TRP A 289 4.15 0.02 -10.19
N TYR A 290 3.64 0.70 -9.16
CA TYR A 290 2.25 1.15 -9.05
C TYR A 290 2.12 2.68 -8.95
N GLY A 291 3.20 3.42 -9.03
CA GLY A 291 3.22 4.87 -8.90
C GLY A 291 4.17 5.35 -7.82
N GLN A 292 3.92 6.53 -7.30
CA GLN A 292 4.68 7.15 -6.22
C GLN A 292 3.80 7.27 -4.97
N ASN A 293 4.40 7.12 -3.80
CA ASN A 293 3.75 7.41 -2.54
C ASN A 293 3.35 8.90 -2.49
N ALA A 294 2.07 9.18 -2.26
CA ALA A 294 1.57 10.57 -2.25
C ALA A 294 2.12 11.43 -1.11
N ILE A 295 2.75 10.81 -0.09
CA ILE A 295 3.31 11.50 1.07
C ILE A 295 4.82 11.71 0.92
N THR A 296 5.55 10.69 0.47
CA THR A 296 7.01 10.69 0.45
C THR A 296 7.61 10.86 -0.95
N ASN A 297 6.79 10.80 -1.99
CA ASN A 297 7.17 10.76 -3.41
C ASN A 297 8.05 9.55 -3.81
N ASN A 298 8.30 8.62 -2.89
CA ASN A 298 9.06 7.42 -3.18
C ASN A 298 8.28 6.49 -4.13
N PRO A 299 8.97 5.79 -5.06
CA PRO A 299 8.31 4.83 -5.93
C PRO A 299 7.76 3.64 -5.14
N ILE A 300 6.56 3.20 -5.51
CA ILE A 300 5.89 2.06 -4.91
C ILE A 300 6.12 0.84 -5.79
N PHE A 301 6.75 -0.19 -5.23
CA PHE A 301 6.95 -1.49 -5.87
C PHE A 301 6.29 -2.58 -5.04
N CYS A 302 5.24 -3.21 -5.58
CA CYS A 302 4.52 -4.29 -4.93
C CYS A 302 4.80 -5.63 -5.61
N ASN A 303 5.08 -6.66 -4.82
CA ASN A 303 5.19 -8.03 -5.32
C ASN A 303 4.11 -8.91 -4.69
N LYS A 304 3.07 -9.25 -5.46
CA LYS A 304 1.95 -10.09 -4.99
C LYS A 304 2.41 -11.47 -4.50
N GLU A 305 3.55 -11.98 -4.99
CA GLU A 305 4.12 -13.26 -4.55
C GLU A 305 4.59 -13.25 -3.08
N CYS A 306 4.88 -12.07 -2.54
CA CYS A 306 5.28 -11.90 -1.14
C CYS A 306 4.10 -11.94 -0.16
N LEU A 307 2.86 -11.90 -0.66
CA LEU A 307 1.65 -11.90 0.15
C LEU A 307 1.21 -13.32 0.49
N GLN A 308 0.61 -13.50 1.66
CA GLN A 308 0.00 -14.80 2.03
C GLN A 308 -1.26 -15.10 1.21
N ASN A 309 -2.00 -14.04 0.85
CA ASN A 309 -3.15 -14.11 -0.03
C ASN A 309 -3.00 -13.12 -1.20
N PRO A 310 -2.45 -13.56 -2.35
CA PRO A 310 -2.16 -12.70 -3.50
C PRO A 310 -3.39 -12.26 -4.29
N ASN A 311 -4.59 -12.64 -3.86
CA ASN A 311 -5.84 -12.21 -4.49
C ASN A 311 -5.96 -10.69 -4.43
N ALA A 312 -6.36 -10.09 -5.55
CA ALA A 312 -6.32 -8.66 -5.73
C ALA A 312 -7.66 -8.08 -6.20
N PHE A 313 -7.90 -6.82 -5.83
CA PHE A 313 -9.01 -6.01 -6.34
C PHE A 313 -8.54 -4.63 -6.79
N VAL A 314 -9.14 -4.13 -7.88
CA VAL A 314 -9.00 -2.74 -8.34
C VAL A 314 -10.38 -2.09 -8.37
N LEU A 315 -10.61 -1.16 -7.44
CA LEU A 315 -11.90 -0.56 -7.18
C LEU A 315 -11.90 0.93 -7.55
N GLY A 316 -12.96 1.44 -8.14
CA GLY A 316 -13.09 2.87 -8.42
C GLY A 316 -14.21 3.21 -9.39
N VAL A 317 -14.69 4.44 -9.32
CA VAL A 317 -15.73 4.95 -10.24
C VAL A 317 -15.24 5.01 -11.70
N PRO A 318 -16.13 5.11 -12.68
CA PRO A 318 -15.76 5.33 -14.08
C PRO A 318 -14.82 6.54 -14.24
N GLY A 319 -13.78 6.40 -15.06
CA GLY A 319 -12.81 7.47 -15.32
C GLY A 319 -11.76 7.69 -14.22
N SER A 320 -11.74 6.89 -13.14
CA SER A 320 -10.74 6.98 -12.07
C SER A 320 -9.36 6.45 -12.45
N GLY A 321 -9.23 5.70 -13.55
CA GLY A 321 -7.96 5.15 -14.05
C GLY A 321 -7.76 3.65 -13.84
N LYS A 322 -8.81 2.89 -13.48
CA LYS A 322 -8.73 1.42 -13.25
C LYS A 322 -8.07 0.67 -14.40
N SER A 323 -8.67 0.77 -15.59
CA SER A 323 -8.19 0.04 -16.78
C SER A 323 -6.80 0.49 -17.20
N PHE A 324 -6.44 1.76 -16.98
CA PHE A 324 -5.10 2.27 -17.23
C PHE A 324 -4.07 1.58 -16.33
N LEU A 325 -4.31 1.58 -15.02
CA LEU A 325 -3.45 0.94 -14.02
C LEU A 325 -3.33 -0.58 -14.25
N THR A 326 -4.44 -1.24 -14.60
CA THR A 326 -4.45 -2.68 -14.89
C THR A 326 -3.63 -3.00 -16.14
N LYS A 327 -3.75 -2.21 -17.20
CA LYS A 327 -2.94 -2.38 -18.42
C LYS A 327 -1.45 -2.20 -18.15
N GLU A 328 -1.11 -1.21 -17.34
CA GLU A 328 0.27 -0.97 -16.90
C GLU A 328 0.82 -2.17 -16.10
N GLU A 329 0.04 -2.75 -15.18
CA GLU A 329 0.41 -3.98 -14.47
C GLU A 329 0.64 -5.13 -15.46
N ILE A 330 -0.26 -5.33 -16.43
CA ILE A 330 -0.14 -6.35 -17.48
C ILE A 330 1.15 -6.16 -18.29
N GLU A 331 1.46 -4.92 -18.69
CA GLU A 331 2.71 -4.60 -19.41
C GLU A 331 3.95 -4.98 -18.60
N PHE A 332 3.98 -4.64 -17.32
CA PHE A 332 5.11 -4.99 -16.46
C PHE A 332 5.27 -6.51 -16.30
N ILE A 333 4.17 -7.26 -16.19
CA ILE A 333 4.21 -8.72 -16.14
C ILE A 333 4.75 -9.29 -17.44
N ILE A 334 4.25 -8.81 -18.60
CA ILE A 334 4.70 -9.25 -19.91
C ILE A 334 6.20 -9.05 -20.12
N MET A 335 6.71 -7.88 -19.72
CA MET A 335 8.11 -7.51 -19.92
C MET A 335 9.08 -8.19 -18.96
N ARG A 336 8.58 -8.65 -17.82
CA ARG A 336 9.42 -9.06 -16.69
C ARG A 336 9.42 -10.54 -16.40
N THR A 337 8.36 -11.24 -16.75
CA THR A 337 8.15 -12.66 -16.42
C THR A 337 7.83 -13.44 -17.71
N ASP A 338 7.84 -14.76 -17.61
CA ASP A 338 7.33 -15.68 -18.63
C ASP A 338 5.97 -16.28 -18.22
N ASP A 339 5.32 -15.71 -17.21
CA ASP A 339 4.04 -16.17 -16.69
C ASP A 339 2.91 -16.00 -17.70
N ASP A 340 1.89 -16.83 -17.59
CA ASP A 340 0.68 -16.70 -18.42
C ASP A 340 -0.22 -15.57 -17.90
N ILE A 341 -0.89 -14.90 -18.85
CA ILE A 341 -1.82 -13.81 -18.56
C ILE A 341 -3.16 -14.12 -19.22
N LEU A 342 -4.19 -14.23 -18.41
CA LEU A 342 -5.57 -14.50 -18.83
C LEU A 342 -6.45 -13.31 -18.46
N ILE A 343 -7.18 -12.77 -19.43
CA ILE A 343 -8.00 -11.56 -19.25
C ILE A 343 -9.44 -11.86 -19.66
N CYS A 344 -10.40 -11.58 -18.80
CA CYS A 344 -11.81 -11.51 -19.17
C CYS A 344 -12.18 -10.04 -19.42
N ASP A 345 -12.54 -9.71 -20.67
CA ASP A 345 -12.73 -8.35 -21.19
C ASP A 345 -14.17 -8.11 -21.67
N PRO A 346 -15.10 -7.79 -20.77
CA PRO A 346 -16.50 -7.54 -21.12
C PRO A 346 -16.76 -6.20 -21.81
N GLU A 347 -15.82 -5.26 -21.77
CA GLU A 347 -15.97 -3.91 -22.33
C GLU A 347 -15.01 -3.62 -23.50
N ASN A 348 -14.24 -4.62 -23.96
CA ASN A 348 -13.28 -4.53 -25.05
C ASN A 348 -12.20 -3.44 -24.84
N GLU A 349 -11.70 -3.36 -23.61
CA GLU A 349 -10.68 -2.36 -23.28
C GLU A 349 -9.25 -2.84 -23.49
N TYR A 350 -9.00 -4.16 -23.41
CA TYR A 350 -7.65 -4.75 -23.43
C TYR A 350 -7.21 -5.28 -24.80
N SER A 351 -8.12 -5.51 -25.73
CA SER A 351 -7.83 -6.15 -27.03
C SER A 351 -6.67 -5.51 -27.81
N ASN A 352 -6.54 -4.18 -27.76
CA ASN A 352 -5.49 -3.46 -28.51
C ASN A 352 -4.09 -3.73 -27.95
N ILE A 353 -3.93 -3.65 -26.63
CA ILE A 353 -2.65 -3.90 -25.96
C ILE A 353 -2.22 -5.36 -26.13
N ILE A 354 -3.15 -6.30 -25.99
CA ILE A 354 -2.86 -7.74 -26.11
C ILE A 354 -2.36 -8.09 -27.50
N ARG A 355 -3.03 -7.61 -28.58
CA ARG A 355 -2.55 -7.81 -29.96
C ARG A 355 -1.17 -7.20 -30.20
N LYS A 356 -0.88 -6.06 -29.59
CA LYS A 356 0.40 -5.37 -29.70
C LYS A 356 1.56 -6.19 -29.11
N PHE A 357 1.31 -6.92 -28.03
CA PHE A 357 2.28 -7.80 -27.39
C PHE A 357 2.26 -9.26 -27.93
N GLY A 358 1.55 -9.52 -29.03
CA GLY A 358 1.52 -10.83 -29.67
C GLY A 358 0.65 -11.86 -28.97
N GLY A 359 -0.26 -11.43 -28.11
CA GLY A 359 -1.25 -12.27 -27.46
C GLY A 359 -2.47 -12.51 -28.34
N GLU A 360 -3.28 -13.51 -27.94
CA GLU A 360 -4.51 -13.92 -28.64
C GLU A 360 -5.72 -13.17 -28.06
N VAL A 361 -6.59 -12.67 -28.94
CA VAL A 361 -7.86 -12.05 -28.57
C VAL A 361 -9.00 -12.89 -29.12
N ILE A 362 -9.68 -13.61 -28.25
CA ILE A 362 -10.80 -14.49 -28.57
C ILE A 362 -12.10 -13.67 -28.49
N GLU A 363 -12.74 -13.41 -29.62
CA GLU A 363 -14.00 -12.64 -29.68
C GLU A 363 -15.21 -13.56 -29.64
N ILE A 364 -15.90 -13.63 -28.50
CA ILE A 364 -17.07 -14.48 -28.31
C ILE A 364 -18.35 -13.65 -28.50
N SER A 365 -19.21 -14.07 -29.43
CA SER A 365 -20.53 -13.47 -29.64
C SER A 365 -21.50 -14.51 -30.19
N ALA A 366 -22.79 -14.21 -30.20
CA ALA A 366 -23.82 -15.12 -30.71
C ALA A 366 -23.64 -15.55 -32.19
N GLY A 367 -22.79 -14.87 -32.95
CA GLY A 367 -22.51 -15.21 -34.37
C GLY A 367 -21.02 -15.24 -34.69
N SER A 368 -20.14 -15.31 -33.68
CA SER A 368 -18.69 -15.41 -33.90
C SER A 368 -18.32 -16.79 -34.45
N LYS A 369 -17.14 -16.83 -35.08
CA LYS A 369 -16.51 -18.10 -35.49
C LYS A 369 -15.68 -18.70 -34.36
N ASP A 370 -15.42 -17.92 -33.29
CA ASP A 370 -14.63 -18.33 -32.14
C ASP A 370 -15.55 -18.98 -31.11
N HIS A 371 -15.23 -20.19 -30.72
CA HIS A 371 -16.00 -20.98 -29.79
C HIS A 371 -15.13 -21.51 -28.66
N ILE A 372 -15.71 -21.51 -27.46
CA ILE A 372 -15.17 -22.14 -26.26
C ILE A 372 -16.20 -23.14 -25.76
N ASN A 373 -15.81 -24.39 -25.62
CA ASN A 373 -16.69 -25.44 -25.16
C ASN A 373 -16.86 -25.40 -23.64
N ALA A 374 -18.08 -25.24 -23.17
CA ALA A 374 -18.39 -25.26 -21.75
C ALA A 374 -18.13 -26.63 -21.07
N MET A 375 -18.02 -27.69 -21.87
CA MET A 375 -17.77 -29.07 -21.39
C MET A 375 -16.28 -29.46 -21.46
N ASP A 376 -15.36 -28.59 -21.91
CA ASP A 376 -13.94 -28.91 -21.96
C ASP A 376 -13.37 -29.15 -20.55
N MET A 377 -12.59 -30.20 -20.42
CA MET A 377 -11.94 -30.61 -19.19
C MET A 377 -10.52 -31.10 -19.49
N LYS A 378 -9.53 -30.46 -18.88
CA LYS A 378 -8.11 -30.86 -18.98
C LYS A 378 -7.67 -31.64 -17.76
N ASP A 379 -6.48 -32.25 -17.83
CA ASP A 379 -5.87 -33.02 -16.72
C ASP A 379 -5.73 -32.14 -15.47
N GLY A 380 -6.07 -32.71 -14.31
CA GLY A 380 -6.01 -31.98 -13.04
C GLY A 380 -7.18 -31.05 -12.76
N TYR A 381 -8.29 -31.15 -13.52
CA TYR A 381 -9.50 -30.38 -13.27
C TYR A 381 -10.13 -30.71 -11.92
N GLY A 382 -10.54 -29.68 -11.17
CA GLY A 382 -11.25 -29.81 -9.90
C GLY A 382 -10.34 -30.08 -8.69
N ASP A 383 -10.91 -30.00 -7.49
CA ASP A 383 -10.22 -30.21 -6.20
C ASP A 383 -10.71 -31.48 -5.47
N SER A 384 -11.83 -32.08 -5.92
CA SER A 384 -12.49 -33.18 -5.19
C SER A 384 -11.87 -34.55 -5.43
N GLY A 385 -10.96 -34.67 -6.40
CA GLY A 385 -10.41 -35.95 -6.88
C GLY A 385 -11.32 -36.71 -7.84
N ASP A 386 -12.51 -36.16 -8.15
CA ASP A 386 -13.44 -36.61 -9.21
C ASP A 386 -13.73 -35.46 -10.17
N PRO A 387 -12.95 -35.31 -11.26
CA PRO A 387 -13.10 -34.21 -12.21
C PRO A 387 -14.50 -34.08 -12.81
N VAL A 388 -15.16 -35.21 -13.07
CA VAL A 388 -16.50 -35.25 -13.65
C VAL A 388 -17.54 -34.70 -12.66
N ARG A 389 -17.37 -34.98 -11.37
CA ARG A 389 -18.22 -34.42 -10.31
C ARG A 389 -18.09 -32.89 -10.24
N ASP A 390 -16.87 -32.38 -10.27
CA ASP A 390 -16.63 -30.93 -10.19
C ASP A 390 -17.18 -30.22 -11.45
N LYS A 391 -17.03 -30.87 -12.61
CA LYS A 391 -17.62 -30.38 -13.86
C LYS A 391 -19.14 -30.45 -13.85
N SER A 392 -19.73 -31.47 -13.26
CA SER A 392 -21.19 -31.56 -13.07
C SER A 392 -21.73 -30.39 -12.24
N GLN A 393 -21.02 -29.99 -11.16
CA GLN A 393 -21.39 -28.82 -10.36
C GLN A 393 -21.31 -27.52 -11.17
N PHE A 394 -20.27 -27.37 -12.00
CA PHE A 394 -20.17 -26.23 -12.92
C PHE A 394 -21.35 -26.19 -13.90
N ILE A 395 -21.70 -27.32 -14.53
CA ILE A 395 -22.85 -27.41 -15.47
C ILE A 395 -24.17 -27.12 -14.76
N MET A 396 -24.37 -27.56 -13.52
CA MET A 396 -25.53 -27.18 -12.70
C MET A 396 -25.60 -25.67 -12.53
N SER A 397 -24.50 -25.00 -12.17
CA SER A 397 -24.46 -23.55 -12.06
C SER A 397 -24.77 -22.85 -13.38
N LEU A 398 -24.32 -23.40 -14.49
CA LEU A 398 -24.59 -22.85 -15.82
C LEU A 398 -26.07 -23.01 -16.22
N VAL A 399 -26.69 -24.20 -15.96
CA VAL A 399 -28.11 -24.45 -16.23
C VAL A 399 -29.00 -23.56 -15.35
N GLU A 400 -28.58 -23.30 -14.12
CA GLU A 400 -29.30 -22.43 -13.20
C GLU A 400 -29.37 -20.97 -13.69
N GLN A 401 -28.30 -20.47 -14.34
CA GLN A 401 -28.29 -19.14 -14.98
C GLN A 401 -29.33 -19.04 -16.11
N VAL A 402 -29.57 -20.13 -16.81
CA VAL A 402 -30.56 -20.22 -17.90
C VAL A 402 -31.98 -20.32 -17.34
N SER A 403 -32.14 -20.87 -16.13
CA SER A 403 -33.41 -21.14 -15.51
C SER A 403 -33.83 -20.04 -14.54
N ARG A 404 -34.76 -19.15 -14.94
CA ARG A 404 -35.23 -18.02 -14.10
C ARG A 404 -35.79 -18.43 -12.72
N LYS A 405 -36.16 -19.69 -12.53
CA LYS A 405 -36.73 -20.23 -11.28
C LYS A 405 -35.71 -21.06 -10.48
N GLY A 406 -34.44 -21.11 -10.93
CA GLY A 406 -33.47 -22.05 -10.38
C GLY A 406 -33.69 -23.49 -10.88
N ILE A 407 -32.98 -24.45 -10.29
CA ILE A 407 -33.09 -25.89 -10.51
C ILE A 407 -33.45 -26.57 -9.19
N ASP A 408 -34.38 -27.52 -9.23
CA ASP A 408 -34.78 -28.30 -8.06
C ASP A 408 -33.85 -29.53 -7.84
N ASP A 409 -34.05 -30.26 -6.74
CA ASP A 409 -33.21 -31.41 -6.40
C ASP A 409 -33.32 -32.56 -7.39
N LEU A 410 -34.48 -32.73 -8.05
CA LEU A 410 -34.67 -33.74 -9.10
C LEU A 410 -33.90 -33.32 -10.37
N GLU A 411 -34.04 -32.08 -10.79
CA GLU A 411 -33.30 -31.52 -11.93
C GLU A 411 -31.77 -31.64 -11.71
N ARG A 412 -31.28 -31.37 -10.49
CA ARG A 412 -29.85 -31.54 -10.11
C ARG A 412 -29.38 -32.99 -10.28
N SER A 413 -30.16 -33.93 -9.78
CA SER A 413 -29.84 -35.36 -9.89
C SER A 413 -29.82 -35.84 -11.35
N ILE A 414 -30.74 -35.35 -12.18
CA ILE A 414 -30.79 -35.64 -13.61
C ILE A 414 -29.56 -35.07 -14.33
N ILE A 415 -29.19 -33.81 -14.04
CA ILE A 415 -28.01 -33.18 -14.64
C ILE A 415 -26.74 -33.94 -14.28
N ASP A 416 -26.54 -34.31 -12.99
CA ASP A 416 -25.34 -35.04 -12.57
C ASP A 416 -25.22 -36.38 -13.32
N ARG A 417 -26.31 -37.16 -13.39
CA ARG A 417 -26.37 -38.40 -14.12
C ARG A 417 -26.04 -38.22 -15.60
N CYS A 418 -26.71 -37.29 -16.28
CA CYS A 418 -26.51 -37.07 -17.72
C CYS A 418 -25.11 -36.53 -18.04
N VAL A 419 -24.53 -35.71 -17.18
CA VAL A 419 -23.13 -35.22 -17.34
C VAL A 419 -22.17 -36.43 -17.28
N ARG A 420 -22.29 -37.30 -16.27
CA ARG A 420 -21.46 -38.51 -16.15
C ARG A 420 -21.60 -39.43 -17.36
N GLU A 421 -22.83 -39.69 -17.81
CA GLU A 421 -23.10 -40.51 -19.01
C GLU A 421 -22.47 -39.88 -20.26
N THR A 422 -22.54 -38.54 -20.40
CA THR A 422 -21.96 -37.82 -21.55
C THR A 422 -20.44 -37.96 -21.59
N TYR A 423 -19.75 -37.85 -20.44
CA TYR A 423 -18.28 -38.05 -20.37
C TYR A 423 -17.86 -39.51 -20.55
N MET A 424 -18.74 -40.49 -20.27
CA MET A 424 -18.46 -41.93 -20.51
C MET A 424 -18.60 -42.28 -21.99
N GLU A 425 -19.51 -41.64 -22.72
CA GLU A 425 -19.85 -42.02 -24.10
C GLU A 425 -19.10 -41.21 -25.14
N PHE A 426 -18.86 -39.92 -24.88
CA PHE A 426 -18.25 -39.01 -25.85
C PHE A 426 -16.82 -38.65 -25.46
N GLU A 427 -15.89 -38.76 -26.39
CA GLU A 427 -14.48 -38.38 -26.20
C GLU A 427 -14.37 -36.84 -26.07
N ARG A 428 -15.21 -36.08 -26.77
CA ARG A 428 -15.30 -34.64 -26.74
C ARG A 428 -16.74 -34.18 -26.45
N PRO A 429 -17.15 -34.21 -25.19
CA PRO A 429 -18.48 -33.82 -24.80
C PRO A 429 -18.73 -32.32 -25.07
N THR A 430 -19.96 -31.97 -25.47
CA THR A 430 -20.41 -30.59 -25.67
C THR A 430 -21.78 -30.40 -25.03
N LEU A 431 -22.28 -29.18 -24.91
CA LEU A 431 -23.66 -28.94 -24.43
C LEU A 431 -24.71 -29.58 -25.36
N LYS A 432 -24.39 -29.77 -26.66
CA LYS A 432 -25.26 -30.48 -27.61
C LYS A 432 -25.38 -31.97 -27.28
N THR A 433 -24.22 -32.61 -26.99
CA THR A 433 -24.23 -34.05 -26.57
C THR A 433 -24.92 -34.24 -25.22
N LEU A 434 -24.73 -33.30 -24.28
CA LEU A 434 -25.47 -33.30 -23.00
C LEU A 434 -26.99 -33.20 -23.20
N ARG A 435 -27.42 -32.27 -24.10
CA ARG A 435 -28.86 -32.12 -24.43
C ARG A 435 -29.41 -33.41 -25.04
N THR A 436 -28.66 -34.10 -25.89
CA THR A 436 -29.06 -35.38 -26.45
C THR A 436 -29.29 -36.41 -25.33
N LYS A 437 -28.37 -36.50 -24.36
CA LYS A 437 -28.52 -37.37 -23.19
C LYS A 437 -29.74 -37.04 -22.31
N LEU A 438 -30.07 -35.76 -22.14
CA LEU A 438 -31.27 -35.33 -21.44
C LEU A 438 -32.56 -35.72 -22.18
N LEU A 439 -32.57 -35.69 -23.52
CA LEU A 439 -33.70 -36.12 -24.33
C LEU A 439 -33.91 -37.65 -24.31
N GLU A 440 -32.88 -38.45 -24.11
CA GLU A 440 -32.92 -39.92 -23.98
C GLU A 440 -33.57 -40.36 -22.66
N GLN A 441 -33.62 -39.48 -21.64
CA GLN A 441 -34.21 -39.80 -20.34
C GLN A 441 -35.75 -39.88 -20.40
N GLN A 442 -36.32 -40.72 -19.56
CA GLN A 442 -37.77 -40.90 -19.54
C GLN A 442 -38.52 -39.85 -18.73
N GLU A 443 -37.86 -39.20 -17.80
CA GLU A 443 -38.42 -38.21 -16.89
C GLU A 443 -38.89 -36.94 -17.63
N LYS A 444 -40.02 -36.36 -17.18
CA LYS A 444 -40.54 -35.12 -17.74
C LYS A 444 -39.65 -33.94 -17.47
N GLU A 445 -39.01 -33.93 -16.32
CA GLU A 445 -38.05 -32.92 -15.86
C GLU A 445 -36.79 -32.88 -16.76
N ALA A 446 -36.30 -34.02 -17.21
CA ALA A 446 -35.20 -34.15 -18.15
C ALA A 446 -35.52 -33.49 -19.51
N LYS A 447 -36.73 -33.73 -20.01
CA LYS A 447 -37.24 -33.12 -21.26
C LYS A 447 -37.44 -31.62 -21.11
N ALA A 448 -37.89 -31.16 -19.93
CA ALA A 448 -38.02 -29.74 -19.63
C ALA A 448 -36.65 -29.06 -19.57
N LEU A 449 -35.62 -29.70 -18.99
CA LEU A 449 -34.24 -29.23 -18.99
C LEU A 449 -33.66 -29.16 -20.41
N ALA A 450 -33.86 -30.20 -21.24
CA ALA A 450 -33.45 -30.22 -22.62
C ALA A 450 -34.06 -29.07 -23.44
N LEU A 451 -35.34 -28.72 -23.17
CA LEU A 451 -36.02 -27.59 -23.79
C LEU A 451 -35.47 -26.25 -23.31
N LYS A 452 -35.15 -26.11 -22.00
CA LYS A 452 -34.49 -24.92 -21.47
C LYS A 452 -33.12 -24.68 -22.12
N LEU A 453 -32.36 -25.74 -22.44
CA LEU A 453 -31.06 -25.67 -23.07
C LEU A 453 -31.10 -25.48 -24.60
N GLU A 454 -32.26 -25.67 -25.24
CA GLU A 454 -32.36 -25.66 -26.72
C GLU A 454 -31.83 -24.36 -27.34
N ILE A 455 -32.19 -23.20 -26.80
CA ILE A 455 -31.75 -21.91 -27.30
C ILE A 455 -30.21 -21.73 -27.22
N PHE A 456 -29.57 -22.42 -26.28
CA PHE A 456 -28.12 -22.37 -26.01
C PHE A 456 -27.33 -23.50 -26.69
N THR A 457 -28.01 -24.45 -27.32
CA THR A 457 -27.40 -25.59 -28.03
C THR A 457 -27.64 -25.55 -29.53
N ASP A 458 -28.89 -25.45 -29.95
CA ASP A 458 -29.30 -25.48 -31.37
C ASP A 458 -29.98 -24.18 -31.80
N GLY A 459 -30.14 -23.22 -30.89
CA GLY A 459 -30.74 -21.94 -31.14
C GLY A 459 -29.73 -20.83 -31.42
N SER A 460 -30.17 -19.57 -31.33
CA SER A 460 -29.40 -18.39 -31.68
C SER A 460 -28.31 -18.00 -30.64
N LEU A 461 -28.23 -18.69 -29.50
CA LEU A 461 -27.33 -18.39 -28.42
C LEU A 461 -26.32 -19.53 -28.15
N ASP A 462 -25.89 -20.24 -29.19
CA ASP A 462 -25.09 -21.48 -29.13
C ASP A 462 -23.57 -21.27 -29.03
N ALA A 463 -23.13 -20.06 -28.64
CA ALA A 463 -21.72 -19.69 -28.61
C ALA A 463 -20.80 -20.65 -27.81
N PHE A 464 -21.34 -21.33 -26.79
CA PHE A 464 -20.62 -22.23 -25.87
C PHE A 464 -20.95 -23.73 -26.07
N ALA A 465 -21.67 -24.07 -27.16
CA ALA A 465 -22.14 -25.42 -27.42
C ALA A 465 -21.30 -26.16 -28.48
N HIS A 466 -20.29 -25.54 -29.02
CA HIS A 466 -19.38 -26.08 -30.02
C HIS A 466 -18.05 -26.51 -29.40
N GLU A 467 -17.30 -27.37 -30.08
CA GLU A 467 -15.92 -27.66 -29.71
C GLU A 467 -15.06 -26.39 -29.74
N THR A 468 -14.11 -26.28 -28.83
CA THR A 468 -13.15 -25.18 -28.79
C THR A 468 -12.28 -25.19 -30.05
N ASN A 469 -12.27 -24.09 -30.79
CA ASN A 469 -11.59 -23.94 -32.08
C ASN A 469 -10.57 -22.77 -32.09
N VAL A 470 -10.27 -22.18 -30.93
CA VAL A 470 -9.35 -21.06 -30.74
C VAL A 470 -8.10 -21.48 -29.98
N ASP A 471 -6.99 -20.75 -30.17
CA ASP A 471 -5.76 -21.02 -29.45
C ASP A 471 -5.85 -20.47 -28.00
N VAL A 472 -6.30 -21.32 -27.09
CA VAL A 472 -6.33 -21.03 -25.66
C VAL A 472 -4.97 -21.26 -24.97
N ASP A 473 -3.96 -21.72 -25.71
CA ASP A 473 -2.65 -22.09 -25.17
C ASP A 473 -1.59 -20.98 -25.33
N ASN A 474 -1.95 -19.87 -25.98
CA ASN A 474 -1.09 -18.69 -26.01
C ASN A 474 -0.77 -18.19 -24.60
N ARG A 475 0.44 -17.65 -24.41
CA ARG A 475 0.87 -17.06 -23.13
C ARG A 475 -0.04 -15.95 -22.66
N ILE A 476 -0.56 -15.13 -23.56
CA ILE A 476 -1.39 -13.97 -23.27
C ILE A 476 -2.71 -14.13 -24.00
N VAL A 477 -3.79 -14.36 -23.27
CA VAL A 477 -5.12 -14.58 -23.84
C VAL A 477 -6.12 -13.58 -23.26
N SER A 478 -6.84 -12.89 -24.16
CA SER A 478 -7.96 -12.02 -23.78
C SER A 478 -9.26 -12.57 -24.35
N TYR A 479 -10.20 -12.87 -23.44
CA TYR A 479 -11.55 -13.31 -23.79
C TYR A 479 -12.47 -12.09 -23.88
N ASN A 480 -12.73 -11.64 -25.08
CA ASN A 480 -13.58 -10.48 -25.36
C ASN A 480 -15.03 -10.92 -25.54
N ILE A 481 -15.87 -10.53 -24.58
CA ILE A 481 -17.33 -10.83 -24.56
C ILE A 481 -18.21 -9.59 -24.73
N PHE A 482 -17.64 -8.50 -25.23
CA PHE A 482 -18.36 -7.24 -25.43
C PHE A 482 -19.63 -7.39 -26.28
N LYS A 483 -19.53 -8.20 -27.35
CA LYS A 483 -20.64 -8.44 -28.29
C LYS A 483 -21.59 -9.54 -27.87
N LEU A 484 -21.39 -10.15 -26.71
CA LEU A 484 -22.16 -11.35 -26.28
C LEU A 484 -23.61 -11.06 -25.91
N GLY A 485 -23.97 -9.81 -25.68
CA GLY A 485 -25.33 -9.42 -25.27
C GLY A 485 -25.61 -9.72 -23.77
N LYS A 486 -26.52 -8.96 -23.20
CA LYS A 486 -26.76 -8.99 -21.73
C LYS A 486 -27.17 -10.36 -21.20
N GLN A 487 -27.96 -11.14 -21.97
CA GLN A 487 -28.46 -12.45 -21.53
C GLN A 487 -27.37 -13.53 -21.41
N LEU A 488 -26.34 -13.46 -22.28
CA LEU A 488 -25.22 -14.41 -22.29
C LEU A 488 -24.01 -13.93 -21.48
N LYS A 489 -23.99 -12.66 -21.05
CA LYS A 489 -22.78 -12.09 -20.42
C LYS A 489 -22.40 -12.84 -19.14
N THR A 490 -23.36 -13.14 -18.27
CA THR A 490 -23.12 -13.90 -17.02
C THR A 490 -22.70 -15.35 -17.32
N MET A 491 -23.40 -16.01 -18.27
CA MET A 491 -23.03 -17.35 -18.72
C MET A 491 -21.62 -17.36 -19.32
N GLY A 492 -21.29 -16.38 -20.14
CA GLY A 492 -19.96 -16.23 -20.73
C GLY A 492 -18.87 -16.07 -19.66
N LEU A 493 -19.13 -15.26 -18.63
CA LEU A 493 -18.20 -15.11 -17.50
C LEU A 493 -17.93 -16.44 -16.79
N LEU A 494 -18.97 -17.25 -16.57
CA LEU A 494 -18.83 -18.58 -15.96
C LEU A 494 -17.99 -19.52 -16.83
N VAL A 495 -18.29 -19.62 -18.14
CA VAL A 495 -17.57 -20.50 -19.07
C VAL A 495 -16.11 -20.07 -19.21
N ILE A 496 -15.83 -18.77 -19.32
CA ILE A 496 -14.47 -18.24 -19.40
C ILE A 496 -13.71 -18.53 -18.11
N THR A 497 -14.34 -18.32 -16.94
CA THR A 497 -13.69 -18.62 -15.66
C THR A 497 -13.36 -20.11 -15.54
N ASP A 498 -14.24 -20.99 -15.99
CA ASP A 498 -13.96 -22.42 -16.04
C ASP A 498 -12.80 -22.75 -17.00
N ALA A 499 -12.75 -22.12 -18.16
CA ALA A 499 -11.61 -22.24 -19.09
C ALA A 499 -10.29 -21.72 -18.45
N MET A 500 -10.35 -20.64 -17.67
CA MET A 500 -9.21 -20.12 -16.91
C MET A 500 -8.76 -21.11 -15.82
N ILE A 501 -9.70 -21.76 -15.10
CA ILE A 501 -9.39 -22.83 -14.14
C ILE A 501 -8.66 -23.99 -14.82
N ASN A 502 -9.12 -24.43 -16.00
CA ASN A 502 -8.44 -25.46 -16.80
C ASN A 502 -6.99 -25.07 -17.09
N ARG A 503 -6.76 -23.82 -17.51
CA ARG A 503 -5.41 -23.30 -17.83
C ARG A 503 -4.51 -23.20 -16.61
N VAL A 504 -5.05 -22.70 -15.49
CA VAL A 504 -4.33 -22.61 -14.21
C VAL A 504 -3.87 -23.97 -13.74
N ASN A 505 -4.73 -24.98 -13.84
CA ASN A 505 -4.41 -26.35 -13.44
C ASN A 505 -3.26 -26.93 -14.26
N GLU A 506 -3.33 -26.75 -15.58
CA GLU A 506 -2.29 -27.17 -16.51
C GLU A 506 -0.95 -26.46 -16.20
N ASN A 507 -0.98 -25.15 -15.97
CA ASN A 507 0.20 -24.36 -15.65
C ASN A 507 0.81 -24.77 -14.30
N PHE A 508 -0.02 -25.00 -13.30
CA PHE A 508 0.44 -25.48 -11.99
C PHE A 508 1.19 -26.82 -12.07
N ILE A 509 0.68 -27.76 -12.87
CA ILE A 509 1.37 -29.04 -13.13
C ILE A 509 2.73 -28.80 -13.82
N LYS A 510 2.81 -27.81 -14.71
CA LYS A 510 4.04 -27.40 -15.40
C LYS A 510 4.98 -26.53 -14.56
N GLY A 511 4.59 -26.15 -13.34
CA GLY A 511 5.33 -25.22 -12.48
C GLY A 511 5.36 -23.79 -13.00
N LYS A 512 4.34 -23.37 -13.77
CA LYS A 512 4.20 -22.05 -14.37
C LYS A 512 3.13 -21.25 -13.64
N LYS A 513 3.42 -19.98 -13.38
CA LYS A 513 2.49 -19.05 -12.74
C LYS A 513 1.48 -18.48 -13.73
N THR A 514 0.32 -18.05 -13.23
CA THR A 514 -0.75 -17.46 -14.06
C THR A 514 -1.33 -16.22 -13.43
N HIS A 515 -1.34 -15.11 -14.16
CA HIS A 515 -2.03 -13.88 -13.76
C HIS A 515 -3.40 -13.82 -14.43
N ILE A 516 -4.44 -13.53 -13.64
CA ILE A 516 -5.82 -13.51 -14.09
C ILE A 516 -6.41 -12.13 -13.84
N PHE A 517 -7.00 -11.52 -14.86
CA PHE A 517 -7.68 -10.24 -14.75
C PHE A 517 -9.13 -10.40 -15.20
N ILE A 518 -10.07 -10.07 -14.31
CA ILE A 518 -11.52 -10.16 -14.59
C ILE A 518 -12.10 -8.78 -14.44
N ASP A 519 -12.44 -8.15 -15.57
CA ASP A 519 -13.08 -6.85 -15.56
C ASP A 519 -14.59 -6.98 -15.34
N GLU A 520 -15.22 -5.90 -14.87
CA GLU A 520 -16.63 -5.85 -14.46
C GLU A 520 -17.03 -6.99 -13.50
N PHE A 521 -16.13 -7.29 -12.56
CA PHE A 521 -16.22 -8.43 -11.65
C PHE A 521 -17.54 -8.49 -10.85
N HIS A 522 -18.20 -7.36 -10.61
CA HIS A 522 -19.47 -7.29 -9.88
C HIS A 522 -20.61 -8.08 -10.55
N VAL A 523 -20.59 -8.25 -11.87
CA VAL A 523 -21.64 -8.95 -12.64
C VAL A 523 -21.82 -10.40 -12.18
N VAL A 524 -20.76 -11.01 -11.66
CA VAL A 524 -20.79 -12.40 -11.18
C VAL A 524 -21.60 -12.58 -9.90
N PHE A 525 -21.77 -11.51 -9.11
CA PHE A 525 -22.47 -11.52 -7.83
C PHE A 525 -23.95 -11.14 -7.91
N GLU A 526 -24.47 -10.90 -9.11
CA GLU A 526 -25.91 -10.70 -9.32
C GLU A 526 -26.73 -11.95 -9.00
N ASN A 527 -26.08 -13.13 -8.90
CA ASN A 527 -26.72 -14.41 -8.62
C ASN A 527 -25.88 -15.21 -7.60
N GLU A 528 -26.54 -15.78 -6.58
CA GLU A 528 -25.91 -16.55 -5.51
C GLU A 528 -25.06 -17.76 -6.00
N GLN A 529 -25.53 -18.46 -7.02
CA GLN A 529 -24.82 -19.65 -7.53
C GLN A 529 -23.54 -19.26 -8.28
N SER A 530 -23.61 -18.20 -9.08
CA SER A 530 -22.42 -17.64 -9.71
C SER A 530 -21.43 -17.17 -8.67
N ALA A 531 -21.89 -16.47 -7.63
CA ALA A 531 -21.08 -16.00 -6.53
C ALA A 531 -20.37 -17.16 -5.80
N ALA A 532 -21.10 -18.27 -5.54
CA ALA A 532 -20.52 -19.46 -4.91
C ALA A 532 -19.46 -20.14 -5.80
N PHE A 533 -19.70 -20.26 -7.12
CA PHE A 533 -18.75 -20.79 -8.08
C PHE A 533 -17.48 -19.96 -8.12
N PHE A 534 -17.60 -18.63 -8.21
CA PHE A 534 -16.46 -17.72 -8.23
C PHE A 534 -15.68 -17.71 -6.92
N ASN A 535 -16.34 -17.79 -5.78
CA ASN A 535 -15.66 -17.90 -4.48
C ASN A 535 -14.79 -19.17 -4.42
N ASN A 536 -15.31 -20.29 -4.95
CA ASN A 536 -14.54 -21.53 -5.05
C ASN A 536 -13.37 -21.40 -6.04
N ALA A 537 -13.59 -20.83 -7.22
CA ALA A 537 -12.54 -20.55 -8.21
C ALA A 537 -11.42 -19.66 -7.62
N TRP A 538 -11.79 -18.62 -6.90
CA TRP A 538 -10.85 -17.68 -6.24
C TRP A 538 -9.94 -18.37 -5.22
N ARG A 539 -10.51 -19.33 -4.46
CA ARG A 539 -9.74 -20.16 -3.52
C ARG A 539 -8.81 -21.13 -4.24
N GLN A 540 -9.25 -21.71 -5.37
CA GLN A 540 -8.45 -22.63 -6.18
C GLN A 540 -7.27 -21.91 -6.81
N PHE A 541 -7.46 -20.73 -7.36
CA PHE A 541 -6.39 -19.92 -7.96
C PHE A 541 -5.24 -19.71 -6.99
N ARG A 542 -5.53 -19.29 -5.75
CA ARG A 542 -4.52 -19.11 -4.71
C ARG A 542 -3.68 -20.37 -4.44
N LYS A 543 -4.32 -21.57 -4.41
CA LYS A 543 -3.65 -22.84 -4.12
C LYS A 543 -2.74 -23.31 -5.27
N ARG A 544 -2.87 -22.71 -6.46
CA ARG A 544 -2.25 -23.15 -7.71
C ARG A 544 -1.37 -22.09 -8.34
N ASP A 545 -0.71 -21.27 -7.52
CA ASP A 545 0.18 -20.20 -7.94
C ASP A 545 -0.42 -19.30 -9.05
N ALA A 546 -1.71 -19.01 -8.91
CA ALA A 546 -2.40 -18.07 -9.76
C ALA A 546 -2.78 -16.80 -8.99
N TYR A 547 -2.66 -15.65 -9.66
CA TYR A 547 -2.82 -14.31 -9.10
C TYR A 547 -4.06 -13.63 -9.70
N PRO A 548 -5.27 -13.87 -9.15
CA PRO A 548 -6.48 -13.26 -9.68
C PRO A 548 -6.62 -11.80 -9.23
N THR A 549 -7.05 -10.95 -10.14
CA THR A 549 -7.36 -9.53 -9.93
C THR A 549 -8.79 -9.26 -10.43
N GLY A 550 -9.69 -8.92 -9.51
CA GLY A 550 -11.04 -8.49 -9.81
C GLY A 550 -11.10 -6.97 -9.99
N ILE A 551 -11.62 -6.50 -11.11
CA ILE A 551 -11.72 -5.08 -11.44
C ILE A 551 -13.20 -4.70 -11.47
N THR A 552 -13.60 -3.64 -10.77
CA THR A 552 -15.00 -3.21 -10.78
C THR A 552 -15.17 -1.73 -10.53
N GLN A 553 -16.22 -1.16 -11.12
CA GLN A 553 -16.69 0.20 -10.85
C GLN A 553 -17.87 0.24 -9.88
N ASN A 554 -18.56 -0.88 -9.67
CA ASN A 554 -19.73 -1.00 -8.80
C ASN A 554 -19.35 -1.71 -7.50
N VAL A 555 -18.81 -0.95 -6.55
CA VAL A 555 -18.38 -1.48 -5.26
C VAL A 555 -19.57 -1.87 -4.38
N GLU A 556 -20.71 -1.19 -4.52
CA GLU A 556 -21.91 -1.47 -3.76
C GLU A 556 -22.37 -2.93 -3.90
N TYR A 557 -22.42 -3.46 -5.13
CA TYR A 557 -22.77 -4.87 -5.37
C TYR A 557 -21.81 -5.86 -4.71
N LEU A 558 -20.50 -5.52 -4.65
CA LEU A 558 -19.54 -6.34 -3.93
C LEU A 558 -19.76 -6.33 -2.42
N LEU A 559 -20.15 -5.18 -1.87
CA LEU A 559 -20.32 -5.02 -0.43
C LEU A 559 -21.66 -5.58 0.07
N ASP A 560 -22.67 -5.68 -0.79
CA ASP A 560 -23.98 -6.23 -0.46
C ASP A 560 -24.01 -7.77 -0.55
N SER A 561 -23.09 -8.41 -1.30
CA SER A 561 -22.91 -9.87 -1.31
C SER A 561 -21.99 -10.32 -0.18
N VAL A 562 -22.43 -11.30 0.61
CA VAL A 562 -21.63 -11.90 1.71
C VAL A 562 -20.38 -12.57 1.16
N GLU A 563 -20.49 -13.28 0.04
CA GLU A 563 -19.37 -13.96 -0.62
C GLU A 563 -18.34 -12.96 -1.13
N ALA A 564 -18.77 -11.93 -1.85
CA ALA A 564 -17.90 -10.91 -2.40
C ALA A 564 -17.22 -10.06 -1.31
N SER A 565 -17.96 -9.67 -0.27
CA SER A 565 -17.44 -8.95 0.90
C SER A 565 -16.37 -9.78 1.64
N THR A 566 -16.60 -11.09 1.77
CA THR A 566 -15.62 -12.03 2.35
C THR A 566 -14.38 -12.16 1.46
N MET A 567 -14.53 -12.22 0.15
CA MET A 567 -13.41 -12.27 -0.80
C MET A 567 -12.57 -11.00 -0.71
N LEU A 568 -13.21 -9.83 -0.67
CA LEU A 568 -12.54 -8.53 -0.57
C LEU A 568 -11.79 -8.36 0.77
N SER A 569 -12.43 -8.69 1.89
CA SER A 569 -11.81 -8.57 3.22
C SER A 569 -10.61 -9.49 3.41
N ASN A 570 -10.64 -10.67 2.81
CA ASN A 570 -9.53 -11.62 2.85
C ASN A 570 -8.42 -11.31 1.83
N SER A 571 -8.63 -10.39 0.90
CA SER A 571 -7.62 -10.03 -0.10
C SER A 571 -6.59 -9.09 0.51
N GLU A 572 -5.31 -9.42 0.31
CA GLU A 572 -4.20 -8.61 0.83
C GLU A 572 -3.73 -7.53 -0.15
N PHE A 573 -4.18 -7.57 -1.40
CA PHE A 573 -3.88 -6.54 -2.38
C PHE A 573 -5.16 -5.85 -2.87
N VAL A 574 -5.38 -4.61 -2.48
CA VAL A 574 -6.55 -3.84 -2.92
C VAL A 574 -6.14 -2.43 -3.32
N VAL A 575 -6.35 -2.09 -4.58
CA VAL A 575 -6.19 -0.73 -5.09
C VAL A 575 -7.53 -0.03 -5.08
N MET A 576 -7.62 1.05 -4.35
CA MET A 576 -8.82 1.90 -4.24
C MET A 576 -8.52 3.25 -4.88
N LEU A 577 -9.06 3.47 -6.06
CA LEU A 577 -9.07 4.77 -6.74
C LEU A 577 -10.23 5.63 -6.22
N ASN A 578 -10.59 6.71 -6.92
CA ASN A 578 -11.73 7.53 -6.50
C ASN A 578 -13.01 6.69 -6.31
N GLN A 579 -13.70 6.87 -5.18
CA GLN A 579 -14.89 6.10 -4.80
C GLN A 579 -16.14 6.99 -4.71
N ALA A 580 -17.31 6.41 -4.96
CA ALA A 580 -18.59 7.06 -4.71
C ALA A 580 -18.81 7.28 -3.19
N TYR A 581 -19.61 8.29 -2.83
CA TYR A 581 -19.81 8.66 -1.41
C TYR A 581 -20.31 7.50 -0.55
N GLN A 582 -21.30 6.76 -1.04
CA GLN A 582 -21.90 5.64 -0.30
C GLN A 582 -20.93 4.45 -0.11
N ASP A 583 -20.13 4.17 -1.12
CA ASP A 583 -19.18 3.07 -1.11
C ASP A 583 -18.04 3.30 -0.12
N ARG A 584 -17.61 4.55 0.05
CA ARG A 584 -16.49 4.93 0.93
C ARG A 584 -16.70 4.53 2.37
N GLU A 585 -17.88 4.80 2.93
CA GLU A 585 -18.19 4.45 4.32
C GLU A 585 -18.21 2.94 4.55
N LYS A 586 -18.80 2.19 3.62
CA LYS A 586 -18.83 0.73 3.67
C LYS A 586 -17.40 0.15 3.56
N LEU A 587 -16.60 0.63 2.60
CA LEU A 587 -15.20 0.23 2.43
C LEU A 587 -14.34 0.60 3.64
N GLY A 588 -14.52 1.80 4.19
CA GLY A 588 -13.78 2.27 5.36
C GLY A 588 -13.96 1.35 6.56
N ARG A 589 -15.18 0.90 6.81
CA ARG A 589 -15.50 -0.05 7.88
C ARG A 589 -14.95 -1.45 7.61
N LEU A 590 -15.09 -1.94 6.37
CA LEU A 590 -14.64 -3.28 5.99
C LEU A 590 -13.13 -3.45 6.04
N LEU A 591 -12.39 -2.44 5.58
CA LEU A 591 -10.94 -2.46 5.43
C LEU A 591 -10.19 -1.69 6.54
N ASN A 592 -10.92 -1.16 7.55
CA ASN A 592 -10.39 -0.36 8.67
C ASN A 592 -9.58 0.86 8.18
N ILE A 593 -10.14 1.62 7.25
CA ILE A 593 -9.51 2.83 6.69
C ILE A 593 -9.85 4.02 7.59
N SER A 594 -8.84 4.79 8.02
CA SER A 594 -9.06 6.00 8.82
C SER A 594 -9.66 7.14 7.98
N ASP A 595 -10.29 8.13 8.66
CA ASP A 595 -10.87 9.31 8.00
C ASP A 595 -9.82 10.10 7.19
N GLU A 596 -8.59 10.16 7.68
CA GLU A 596 -7.47 10.81 7.01
C GLU A 596 -7.09 10.06 5.71
N GLN A 597 -6.96 8.75 5.79
CA GLN A 597 -6.71 7.90 4.61
C GLN A 597 -7.86 7.93 3.62
N MET A 598 -9.11 8.04 4.11
CA MET A 598 -10.30 8.15 3.29
C MET A 598 -10.28 9.38 2.37
N SER A 599 -9.59 10.46 2.78
CA SER A 599 -9.43 11.66 1.97
C SER A 599 -8.78 11.40 0.61
N TYR A 600 -7.87 10.41 0.53
CA TYR A 600 -7.15 10.04 -0.70
C TYR A 600 -8.00 9.33 -1.75
N ILE A 601 -9.15 8.79 -1.37
CA ILE A 601 -10.13 8.16 -2.28
C ILE A 601 -11.40 9.02 -2.44
N THR A 602 -11.40 10.23 -1.87
CA THR A 602 -12.50 11.20 -1.90
C THR A 602 -12.20 12.27 -2.92
N ASN A 603 -12.97 12.33 -4.02
CA ASN A 603 -12.74 13.28 -5.12
C ASN A 603 -11.29 13.25 -5.64
N ALA A 604 -10.68 12.08 -5.60
CA ALA A 604 -9.31 11.88 -6.06
C ALA A 604 -9.20 12.10 -7.57
N GLN A 605 -8.07 12.65 -8.01
CA GLN A 605 -7.75 12.75 -9.43
C GLN A 605 -7.56 11.35 -10.05
N SER A 606 -7.75 11.25 -11.37
CA SER A 606 -7.48 9.99 -12.08
C SER A 606 -6.05 9.51 -11.85
N GLY A 607 -5.88 8.26 -11.49
CA GLY A 607 -4.59 7.66 -11.14
C GLY A 607 -4.13 7.92 -9.70
N CYS A 608 -4.95 8.53 -8.84
CA CYS A 608 -4.67 8.73 -7.43
C CYS A 608 -5.59 7.87 -6.56
N GLY A 609 -5.09 7.40 -5.41
CA GLY A 609 -5.88 6.57 -4.51
C GLY A 609 -5.09 5.99 -3.33
N LEU A 610 -5.56 4.85 -2.84
CA LEU A 610 -4.95 4.06 -1.76
C LEU A 610 -4.62 2.64 -2.25
N ILE A 611 -3.47 2.13 -1.88
CA ILE A 611 -3.08 0.72 -2.03
C ILE A 611 -3.05 0.07 -0.66
N LYS A 612 -3.87 -0.97 -0.48
CA LYS A 612 -3.73 -1.93 0.62
C LYS A 612 -2.77 -3.03 0.16
N TYR A 613 -1.70 -3.23 0.90
CA TYR A 613 -0.70 -4.26 0.64
C TYR A 613 -0.39 -4.99 1.96
N GLY A 614 -0.91 -6.22 2.11
CA GLY A 614 -0.89 -6.90 3.39
C GLY A 614 -1.59 -6.11 4.48
N GLY A 615 -0.84 -5.77 5.53
CA GLY A 615 -1.35 -4.99 6.66
C GLY A 615 -1.22 -3.47 6.54
N ILE A 616 -0.66 -2.94 5.44
CA ILE A 616 -0.37 -1.52 5.26
C ILE A 616 -1.28 -0.88 4.21
N LEU A 617 -1.54 0.42 4.42
CA LEU A 617 -2.33 1.27 3.52
C LEU A 617 -1.49 2.48 3.10
N VAL A 618 -1.17 2.59 1.82
CA VAL A 618 -0.31 3.65 1.28
C VAL A 618 -1.08 4.48 0.25
N PRO A 619 -1.15 5.81 0.43
CA PRO A 619 -1.68 6.68 -0.60
C PRO A 619 -0.71 6.79 -1.77
N PHE A 620 -1.23 6.75 -3.00
CA PHE A 620 -0.39 6.76 -4.19
C PHE A 620 -0.87 7.72 -5.26
N VAL A 621 0.07 8.11 -6.09
CA VAL A 621 -0.15 8.89 -7.32
C VAL A 621 0.53 8.16 -8.46
N ASN A 622 -0.25 7.70 -9.42
CA ASN A 622 0.25 7.11 -10.65
C ASN A 622 0.12 8.14 -11.79
N LYS A 623 1.23 8.71 -12.21
CA LYS A 623 1.33 9.63 -13.35
C LYS A 623 2.34 9.10 -14.33
N MET A 624 1.89 8.28 -15.26
CA MET A 624 2.74 7.79 -16.34
C MET A 624 3.12 8.94 -17.27
N PRO A 625 4.41 9.09 -17.64
CA PRO A 625 4.83 10.07 -18.65
C PRO A 625 4.17 9.78 -20.00
N LYS A 626 3.81 10.85 -20.73
CA LYS A 626 3.27 10.72 -22.08
C LYS A 626 4.31 10.08 -23.01
N GLY A 627 3.92 9.04 -23.72
CA GLY A 627 4.77 8.26 -24.60
C GLY A 627 4.02 7.07 -25.19
N LEU A 628 4.72 6.16 -25.84
CA LEU A 628 4.12 5.02 -26.54
C LEU A 628 3.24 4.15 -25.62
N LEU A 629 3.70 3.87 -24.41
CA LEU A 629 2.94 3.08 -23.42
C LEU A 629 1.72 3.84 -22.92
N TYR A 630 1.83 5.15 -22.65
CA TYR A 630 0.69 5.98 -22.30
C TYR A 630 -0.40 5.95 -23.38
N ASP A 631 0.00 6.06 -24.66
CA ASP A 631 -0.92 6.06 -25.79
C ASP A 631 -1.63 4.70 -25.98
N LEU A 632 -0.97 3.59 -25.59
CA LEU A 632 -1.55 2.25 -25.57
C LEU A 632 -2.55 2.06 -24.44
N ASN A 633 -2.26 2.65 -23.28
CA ASN A 633 -3.04 2.45 -22.06
C ASN A 633 -4.25 3.37 -21.97
N THR A 634 -4.19 4.56 -22.60
CA THR A 634 -5.29 5.53 -22.51
C THR A 634 -6.56 5.03 -23.19
N THR A 635 -7.68 5.18 -22.49
CA THR A 635 -9.03 4.92 -23.02
C THR A 635 -9.69 6.19 -23.55
N LYS A 636 -9.09 7.37 -23.29
CA LYS A 636 -9.66 8.66 -23.72
C LYS A 636 -9.41 8.90 -25.21
N PRO A 637 -10.47 9.13 -26.01
CA PRO A 637 -10.30 9.41 -27.46
C PRO A 637 -9.48 10.67 -27.75
N SER A 638 -9.51 11.67 -26.86
CA SER A 638 -8.75 12.93 -26.99
C SER A 638 -7.25 12.75 -26.85
N ASP A 639 -6.80 11.71 -26.15
CA ASP A 639 -5.40 11.44 -25.83
C ASP A 639 -4.77 10.39 -26.76
N ARG A 640 -5.59 9.77 -27.63
CA ARG A 640 -5.13 8.87 -28.70
C ARG A 640 -4.69 9.72 -29.90
N LYS A 641 -3.39 9.81 -30.16
CA LYS A 641 -2.83 10.41 -31.38
C LYS A 641 -2.67 9.39 -32.49
#